data_93016289560610cdece3ea16128d6cd8
#
_entry.id   93016289560610cdece3ea16128d6cd8
#
_cell.length_a   1.000
_cell.length_b   1.000
_cell.length_c   1.000
_cell.angle_alpha   90.00
_cell.angle_beta   90.00
_cell.angle_gamma   90.00
#
_symmetry.space_group_name_H-M   'P 1'
#
loop_
_entity.id
_entity.type
_entity.pdbx_description
1 polymer ?
#
loop_
_entity_poly.entity_id
_entity_poly.type
_entity_poly.pdbx_seq_one_letter_code
_entity_poly.pdbx_strand_id
1 'polypeptide(L)'
;EADRTAINDYLDKLKSGTLNIIATEKSSSKRFKNTDTSSIKTDGGSGFKLIKSKLPLNNAFKIGASGLKHKKIRLVITILLSCVAFGLFGLSDTFGAYNHVKTCTNSLIDTGIKSVSVAKSKKNGEYWLDYGYRISEKELSEISDGMNVKMHGVYQPINFNGRFEDRINPEIKLTETDYNIYNPIFSSGFATINEEILKDMGFKILAGNLPDGNKNEIAVSDYIFEVFKKAQYFDGKTYTTAKDGTKNPVYTKINSYYDLLGKTIPVSGTEYTVTAVIDTGFDMSRYASLTEKKDHQSKAEKLVDYVLYNEYCSASGYSYAGIVMVGDGFIDKLIAVRPVMAPITEGYLSFNGDKFSANSDNLARLSDITNEKIIWVDGERKTLGEKEIIVTADALQKTGEEDSSANTGVAEGISEDENAAVDYAKLLKNKNNTTMWKYKHSDTNNDEQNFDGYKIVGVIDNITKDNKSKLTSTVVCADSLYGEMTEGNDKVYSYAVGSMPTEKSEVQSLVSYCYNEDTGVRYAIQNSVTFELDSVNDILKTLSKVFFWIGIGFAVFAAIMLANFIGTSISYKKQEIGILRAIGSRSNDVFRIFFAESFIIAMINFVLSAIGVFVATLIINGFIRNVAGVLITVLSFGVRQILLLLAVSILVAFAASFLPVKKIASKRPIDAIRGR
;
A
#
# COMPACT_ATOMS: atom_id res chain seq x y z
N GLU A 1 -27.42 -55.31 28.63
CA GLU A 1 -26.38 -56.30 28.94
C GLU A 1 -27.03 -57.66 29.35
N ALA A 2 -28.07 -57.72 30.21
CA ALA A 2 -28.74 -58.92 30.62
C ALA A 2 -29.33 -59.73 29.45
N ASP A 3 -29.98 -59.05 28.47
CA ASP A 3 -30.54 -59.71 27.29
C ASP A 3 -29.48 -60.32 26.37
N ARG A 4 -28.32 -59.75 26.33
CA ARG A 4 -27.18 -60.17 25.48
C ARG A 4 -26.55 -61.47 26.06
N THR A 5 -26.47 -61.53 27.38
CA THR A 5 -25.95 -62.69 28.10
C THR A 5 -26.91 -63.87 27.97
N ALA A 6 -28.22 -63.66 28.10
CA ALA A 6 -29.25 -64.68 27.92
C ALA A 6 -29.29 -65.22 26.48
N ILE A 7 -29.12 -64.37 25.46
CA ILE A 7 -29.06 -64.81 24.06
C ILE A 7 -27.79 -65.60 23.78
N ASN A 8 -26.63 -65.19 24.32
CA ASN A 8 -25.40 -65.95 24.14
C ASN A 8 -25.42 -67.27 24.84
N ASP A 9 -25.98 -67.40 26.07
CA ASP A 9 -26.16 -68.64 26.81
C ASP A 9 -27.13 -69.60 26.06
N TYR A 10 -28.19 -69.07 25.48
CA TYR A 10 -29.12 -69.85 24.64
C TYR A 10 -28.43 -70.35 23.36
N LEU A 11 -27.62 -69.53 22.68
CA LEU A 11 -26.86 -69.90 21.48
C LEU A 11 -25.79 -70.97 21.79
N ASP A 12 -25.16 -70.91 22.96
CA ASP A 12 -24.14 -71.86 23.37
C ASP A 12 -24.74 -73.19 23.75
N LYS A 13 -25.92 -73.21 24.38
CA LYS A 13 -26.70 -74.41 24.65
C LYS A 13 -27.24 -75.11 23.38
N LEU A 14 -27.57 -74.31 22.34
CA LEU A 14 -27.91 -74.83 21.00
C LEU A 14 -26.67 -75.41 20.28
N LYS A 15 -25.51 -74.81 20.39
CA LYS A 15 -24.26 -75.30 19.80
C LYS A 15 -23.72 -76.54 20.46
N SER A 16 -23.91 -76.69 21.76
CA SER A 16 -23.48 -77.87 22.54
C SER A 16 -24.40 -79.07 22.43
N GLY A 17 -25.52 -78.96 21.69
CA GLY A 17 -26.51 -80.07 21.54
C GLY A 17 -27.31 -80.36 22.82
N THR A 18 -27.17 -79.53 23.85
CA THR A 18 -27.91 -79.71 25.13
C THR A 18 -29.32 -79.13 25.09
N LEU A 19 -29.72 -78.52 24.02
CA LEU A 19 -31.05 -77.94 23.80
C LEU A 19 -31.59 -78.43 22.45
N ASN A 20 -32.53 -79.39 22.47
CA ASN A 20 -33.26 -79.83 21.30
C ASN A 20 -34.53 -78.99 21.14
N ILE A 21 -34.70 -78.35 20.02
CA ILE A 21 -35.93 -77.65 19.68
C ILE A 21 -36.92 -78.73 19.23
N ILE A 22 -37.80 -79.20 20.16
CA ILE A 22 -38.91 -80.00 19.81
C ILE A 22 -40.08 -79.11 19.45
N ALA A 23 -40.35 -79.02 18.15
CA ALA A 23 -41.52 -78.29 17.65
C ALA A 23 -42.76 -79.18 18.08
N THR A 24 -43.41 -78.74 19.15
CA THR A 24 -44.68 -79.33 19.51
C THR A 24 -45.80 -78.77 18.64
N GLU A 25 -46.41 -79.55 17.80
CA GLU A 25 -47.52 -79.21 16.91
C GLU A 25 -48.65 -78.41 17.58
N LYS A 26 -48.78 -78.45 18.89
CA LYS A 26 -49.82 -77.74 19.66
C LYS A 26 -49.58 -76.21 19.85
N SER A 27 -48.39 -75.69 19.61
CA SER A 27 -48.12 -74.24 19.76
C SER A 27 -48.24 -73.45 18.45
N SER A 28 -48.16 -74.14 17.30
CA SER A 28 -48.24 -73.52 15.99
C SER A 28 -49.64 -73.09 15.57
N SER A 29 -50.67 -73.85 16.00
CA SER A 29 -52.06 -73.64 15.57
C SER A 29 -52.72 -72.36 16.18
N LYS A 30 -52.18 -71.84 17.28
CA LYS A 30 -52.74 -70.63 17.90
C LYS A 30 -52.05 -69.34 17.52
N ARG A 31 -50.83 -69.38 16.98
CA ARG A 31 -50.04 -68.13 16.64
C ARG A 31 -50.06 -67.78 15.15
N PHE A 32 -50.32 -68.74 14.29
CA PHE A 32 -50.42 -68.47 12.86
C PHE A 32 -51.81 -68.90 12.41
N LYS A 33 -52.70 -67.89 12.24
CA LYS A 33 -53.90 -68.11 11.43
C LYS A 33 -53.41 -68.19 9.98
N ASN A 34 -53.85 -69.24 9.29
CA ASN A 34 -53.68 -69.26 7.82
C ASN A 34 -54.25 -67.98 7.26
N THR A 35 -53.40 -67.24 6.62
CA THR A 35 -53.82 -65.98 5.92
C THR A 35 -54.75 -66.47 4.82
N ASP A 36 -56.03 -66.07 4.88
CA ASP A 36 -56.97 -66.26 3.78
C ASP A 36 -56.44 -65.49 2.55
N THR A 37 -55.81 -66.24 1.64
CA THR A 37 -55.27 -65.74 0.40
C THR A 37 -56.36 -65.36 -0.59
N SER A 38 -57.62 -65.71 -0.36
CA SER A 38 -58.73 -65.28 -1.23
C SER A 38 -59.12 -63.80 -1.02
N SER A 39 -58.77 -63.26 0.11
CA SER A 39 -58.98 -61.83 0.41
C SER A 39 -57.87 -60.92 -0.15
N ILE A 40 -56.76 -61.53 -0.59
CA ILE A 40 -55.65 -60.70 -1.21
C ILE A 40 -56.08 -60.42 -2.64
N LYS A 41 -56.59 -59.25 -2.88
CA LYS A 41 -56.77 -58.72 -4.25
C LYS A 41 -55.41 -58.73 -4.93
N THR A 42 -55.18 -59.70 -5.79
CA THR A 42 -54.11 -59.69 -6.76
C THR A 42 -54.47 -58.60 -7.80
N ASP A 43 -54.19 -57.34 -7.48
CA ASP A 43 -54.18 -56.35 -8.53
C ASP A 43 -53.13 -56.76 -9.55
N GLY A 44 -53.63 -57.11 -10.73
CA GLY A 44 -52.80 -57.50 -11.86
C GLY A 44 -51.66 -56.46 -12.09
N GLY A 45 -50.51 -56.87 -11.79
CA GLY A 45 -49.13 -56.38 -12.04
C GLY A 45 -48.82 -55.01 -12.55
N SER A 46 -49.74 -54.04 -12.68
CA SER A 46 -49.49 -52.73 -13.24
C SER A 46 -49.30 -51.56 -12.19
N GLY A 47 -49.47 -51.87 -10.90
CA GLY A 47 -49.45 -50.89 -9.82
C GLY A 47 -48.24 -50.92 -8.86
N PHE A 48 -47.39 -51.98 -8.96
CA PHE A 48 -46.27 -52.12 -8.05
C PHE A 48 -45.12 -51.18 -8.46
N LYS A 49 -45.18 -49.90 -8.09
CA LYS A 49 -44.04 -49.01 -8.17
C LYS A 49 -43.07 -49.38 -7.04
N LEU A 50 -41.93 -49.95 -7.42
CA LEU A 50 -40.80 -50.14 -6.50
C LEU A 50 -40.48 -48.77 -5.89
N ILE A 51 -40.82 -48.53 -4.65
CA ILE A 51 -40.38 -47.37 -3.88
C ILE A 51 -38.88 -47.47 -3.85
N LYS A 52 -38.20 -46.50 -4.45
CA LYS A 52 -36.74 -46.36 -4.35
C LYS A 52 -36.40 -46.12 -2.87
N SER A 53 -36.19 -47.19 -2.11
CA SER A 53 -35.74 -47.07 -0.73
C SER A 53 -34.31 -46.52 -0.75
N LYS A 54 -34.15 -45.26 -0.40
CA LYS A 54 -32.86 -44.60 -0.18
C LYS A 54 -32.78 -44.32 1.31
N LEU A 55 -31.63 -44.59 1.92
CA LEU A 55 -31.38 -44.20 3.32
C LEU A 55 -31.54 -42.66 3.43
N PRO A 56 -32.47 -42.15 4.26
CA PRO A 56 -32.61 -40.71 4.45
C PRO A 56 -31.30 -40.11 4.96
N LEU A 57 -30.94 -38.93 4.46
CA LEU A 57 -29.68 -38.25 4.83
C LEU A 57 -29.57 -38.05 6.35
N ASN A 58 -30.66 -37.66 7.03
CA ASN A 58 -30.67 -37.48 8.47
C ASN A 58 -30.29 -38.77 9.23
N ASN A 59 -30.74 -39.92 8.73
CA ASN A 59 -30.40 -41.21 9.35
C ASN A 59 -28.93 -41.57 9.05
N ALA A 60 -28.43 -41.27 7.85
CA ALA A 60 -27.02 -41.46 7.51
C ALA A 60 -26.13 -40.63 8.43
N PHE A 61 -26.49 -39.36 8.69
CA PHE A 61 -25.75 -38.47 9.61
C PHE A 61 -25.83 -38.99 11.07
N LYS A 62 -26.98 -39.45 11.55
CA LYS A 62 -27.11 -40.04 12.90
C LYS A 62 -26.23 -41.29 13.07
N ILE A 63 -26.21 -42.17 12.06
CA ILE A 63 -25.38 -43.39 12.08
C ILE A 63 -23.90 -43.05 11.98
N GLY A 64 -23.53 -42.09 11.08
CA GLY A 64 -22.17 -41.60 10.95
C GLY A 64 -21.65 -40.97 12.24
N ALA A 65 -22.44 -40.09 12.87
CA ALA A 65 -22.09 -39.44 14.14
C ALA A 65 -21.94 -40.45 15.30
N SER A 66 -22.79 -41.48 15.35
CA SER A 66 -22.68 -42.52 16.39
C SER A 66 -21.39 -43.32 16.27
N GLY A 67 -20.91 -43.51 15.03
CA GLY A 67 -19.65 -44.18 14.75
C GLY A 67 -18.41 -43.50 15.30
N LEU A 68 -18.45 -42.16 15.41
CA LEU A 68 -17.35 -41.38 15.95
C LEU A 68 -17.13 -41.54 17.46
N LYS A 69 -18.14 -42.02 18.20
CA LYS A 69 -18.08 -42.18 19.67
C LYS A 69 -17.13 -43.26 20.16
N HIS A 70 -16.83 -44.26 19.33
CA HIS A 70 -16.12 -45.46 19.77
C HIS A 70 -14.60 -45.34 19.89
N LYS A 71 -13.96 -44.28 19.33
CA LYS A 71 -12.50 -44.08 19.36
C LYS A 71 -12.11 -42.61 19.56
N LYS A 72 -12.52 -42.06 20.69
CA LYS A 72 -12.38 -40.62 21.00
C LYS A 72 -10.93 -40.11 20.86
N ILE A 73 -9.93 -40.81 21.43
CA ILE A 73 -8.54 -40.38 21.40
C ILE A 73 -8.02 -40.31 19.96
N ARG A 74 -8.26 -41.34 19.15
CA ARG A 74 -7.83 -41.35 17.76
C ARG A 74 -8.52 -40.28 16.93
N LEU A 75 -9.82 -40.07 17.15
CA LEU A 75 -10.59 -39.00 16.50
C LEU A 75 -10.00 -37.64 16.83
N VAL A 76 -9.73 -37.38 18.10
CA VAL A 76 -9.13 -36.10 18.56
C VAL A 76 -7.77 -35.88 17.91
N ILE A 77 -6.88 -36.90 17.90
CA ILE A 77 -5.56 -36.77 17.26
C ILE A 77 -5.70 -36.50 15.76
N THR A 78 -6.61 -37.18 15.07
CA THR A 78 -6.84 -36.97 13.63
C THR A 78 -7.41 -35.57 13.36
N ILE A 79 -8.39 -35.12 14.16
CA ILE A 79 -8.94 -33.77 14.05
C ILE A 79 -7.85 -32.73 14.28
N LEU A 80 -7.01 -32.89 15.31
CA LEU A 80 -5.91 -31.96 15.56
C LEU A 80 -4.91 -31.88 14.39
N LEU A 81 -4.44 -33.03 13.90
CA LEU A 81 -3.51 -33.09 12.77
C LEU A 81 -4.12 -32.53 11.47
N SER A 82 -5.39 -32.90 11.20
CA SER A 82 -6.10 -32.38 10.03
C SER A 82 -6.38 -30.89 10.16
N CYS A 83 -6.73 -30.42 11.36
CA CYS A 83 -6.96 -29.00 11.65
C CYS A 83 -5.68 -28.17 11.40
N VAL A 84 -4.51 -28.67 11.83
CA VAL A 84 -3.23 -28.03 11.53
C VAL A 84 -3.00 -27.98 10.02
N ALA A 85 -3.22 -29.08 9.28
CA ALA A 85 -3.04 -29.12 7.84
C ALA A 85 -4.00 -28.14 7.10
N PHE A 86 -5.27 -28.12 7.48
CA PHE A 86 -6.26 -27.18 6.92
C PHE A 86 -5.97 -25.73 7.36
N GLY A 87 -5.47 -25.52 8.57
CA GLY A 87 -5.03 -24.22 9.06
C GLY A 87 -3.85 -23.69 8.24
N LEU A 88 -2.84 -24.53 8.00
CA LEU A 88 -1.71 -24.18 7.15
C LEU A 88 -2.12 -23.96 5.70
N PHE A 89 -3.07 -24.74 5.17
CA PHE A 89 -3.65 -24.47 3.86
C PHE A 89 -4.33 -23.08 3.82
N GLY A 90 -5.20 -22.80 4.80
CA GLY A 90 -5.92 -21.53 4.87
C GLY A 90 -4.99 -20.34 5.04
N LEU A 91 -3.92 -20.48 5.83
CA LEU A 91 -2.90 -19.46 5.99
C LEU A 91 -2.11 -19.27 4.68
N SER A 92 -1.72 -20.35 4.01
CA SER A 92 -1.05 -20.30 2.71
C SER A 92 -1.92 -19.67 1.63
N ASP A 93 -3.25 -19.94 1.60
CA ASP A 93 -4.18 -19.26 0.70
C ASP A 93 -4.30 -17.77 1.04
N THR A 94 -4.27 -17.40 2.32
CA THR A 94 -4.30 -15.99 2.74
C THR A 94 -3.08 -15.25 2.24
N PHE A 95 -1.88 -15.84 2.31
CA PHE A 95 -0.67 -15.29 1.69
C PHE A 95 -0.73 -15.35 0.16
N GLY A 96 -1.20 -16.44 -0.41
CA GLY A 96 -1.36 -16.65 -1.85
C GLY A 96 -2.38 -15.72 -2.51
N ALA A 97 -3.25 -15.12 -1.72
CA ALA A 97 -4.27 -14.17 -2.15
C ALA A 97 -3.81 -12.70 -2.10
N TYR A 98 -2.50 -12.46 -1.95
CA TYR A 98 -1.96 -11.11 -1.95
C TYR A 98 -2.43 -10.32 -3.18
N ASN A 99 -2.98 -9.16 -2.93
CA ASN A 99 -3.39 -8.19 -3.94
C ASN A 99 -2.94 -6.81 -3.48
N HIS A 100 -2.09 -6.18 -4.25
CA HIS A 100 -1.45 -4.93 -3.91
C HIS A 100 -2.47 -3.82 -3.60
N VAL A 101 -3.42 -3.58 -4.50
CA VAL A 101 -4.49 -2.58 -4.32
C VAL A 101 -5.26 -2.80 -3.03
N LYS A 102 -5.67 -4.06 -2.77
CA LYS A 102 -6.41 -4.40 -1.57
C LYS A 102 -5.57 -4.23 -0.30
N THR A 103 -4.30 -4.56 -0.38
CA THR A 103 -3.37 -4.40 0.75
C THR A 103 -3.13 -2.92 1.04
N CYS A 104 -2.89 -2.08 0.03
CA CYS A 104 -2.81 -0.62 0.15
C CYS A 104 -4.09 -0.04 0.77
N THR A 105 -5.26 -0.44 0.25
CA THR A 105 -6.57 0.02 0.76
C THR A 105 -6.72 -0.28 2.26
N ASN A 106 -6.47 -1.52 2.68
CA ASN A 106 -6.58 -1.89 4.09
C ASN A 106 -5.56 -1.15 4.95
N SER A 107 -4.34 -1.00 4.47
CA SER A 107 -3.27 -0.32 5.21
C SER A 107 -3.58 1.17 5.40
N LEU A 108 -4.05 1.86 4.37
CA LEU A 108 -4.47 3.27 4.46
C LEU A 108 -5.63 3.47 5.44
N ILE A 109 -6.63 2.58 5.43
CA ILE A 109 -7.75 2.63 6.39
C ILE A 109 -7.26 2.41 7.82
N ASP A 110 -6.40 1.40 8.01
CA ASP A 110 -5.88 1.05 9.34
C ASP A 110 -4.97 2.13 9.94
N THR A 111 -4.31 2.93 9.11
CA THR A 111 -3.51 4.09 9.57
C THR A 111 -4.38 5.27 10.00
N GLY A 112 -5.62 5.35 9.52
CA GLY A 112 -6.54 6.43 9.86
C GLY A 112 -6.13 7.80 9.30
N ILE A 113 -5.34 7.83 8.22
CA ILE A 113 -4.92 9.05 7.53
C ILE A 113 -6.14 9.74 6.92
N LYS A 114 -6.29 11.05 7.18
CA LYS A 114 -7.45 11.85 6.77
C LYS A 114 -7.31 12.53 5.41
N SER A 115 -6.09 12.63 4.89
CA SER A 115 -5.80 13.25 3.60
C SER A 115 -5.09 12.27 2.68
N VAL A 116 -5.29 12.41 1.39
CA VAL A 116 -4.57 11.71 0.34
C VAL A 116 -3.90 12.72 -0.56
N SER A 117 -2.66 12.46 -0.94
CA SER A 117 -1.96 13.25 -1.95
C SER A 117 -1.41 12.34 -3.04
N VAL A 118 -1.40 12.84 -4.26
CA VAL A 118 -0.92 12.10 -5.43
C VAL A 118 0.01 12.97 -6.27
N ALA A 119 1.07 12.34 -6.76
CA ALA A 119 1.98 12.93 -7.73
C ALA A 119 1.98 12.11 -9.01
N LYS A 120 2.21 12.79 -10.14
CA LYS A 120 2.25 12.15 -11.44
C LYS A 120 3.56 11.38 -11.61
N SER A 121 3.46 10.11 -12.01
CA SER A 121 4.57 9.22 -12.32
C SER A 121 4.45 8.68 -13.73
N LYS A 122 5.56 8.44 -14.39
CA LYS A 122 5.59 7.82 -15.73
C LYS A 122 6.46 6.59 -15.76
N LYS A 123 6.06 5.65 -16.60
CA LYS A 123 6.77 4.39 -16.79
C LYS A 123 7.94 4.59 -17.74
N ASN A 124 9.14 4.23 -17.29
CA ASN A 124 10.35 4.18 -18.10
C ASN A 124 10.93 2.75 -18.05
N GLY A 125 10.68 1.98 -19.09
CA GLY A 125 11.02 0.55 -19.11
C GLY A 125 10.26 -0.23 -18.04
N GLU A 126 10.98 -0.81 -17.09
CA GLU A 126 10.40 -1.54 -15.95
C GLU A 126 10.17 -0.68 -14.69
N TYR A 127 10.66 0.56 -14.68
CA TYR A 127 10.63 1.45 -13.52
C TYR A 127 9.60 2.56 -13.68
N TRP A 128 9.10 3.05 -12.54
CA TRP A 128 8.28 4.24 -12.46
C TRP A 128 9.14 5.41 -11.99
N LEU A 129 9.09 6.52 -12.74
CA LEU A 129 9.80 7.76 -12.41
C LEU A 129 8.80 8.75 -11.82
N ASP A 130 9.09 9.26 -10.63
CA ASP A 130 8.23 10.19 -9.89
C ASP A 130 8.75 11.63 -9.93
N TYR A 131 9.90 11.87 -10.55
CA TYR A 131 10.55 13.18 -10.55
C TYR A 131 10.13 14.06 -11.72
N GLY A 132 9.81 15.32 -11.38
CA GLY A 132 9.70 16.40 -12.37
C GLY A 132 8.38 16.48 -13.13
N TYR A 133 7.51 15.49 -13.02
CA TYR A 133 6.23 15.51 -13.72
C TYR A 133 5.23 16.43 -13.01
N ARG A 134 4.52 17.23 -13.79
CA ARG A 134 3.53 18.19 -13.30
C ARG A 134 2.13 17.75 -13.68
N ILE A 135 1.16 18.14 -12.89
CA ILE A 135 -0.27 17.90 -13.10
C ILE A 135 -0.88 19.18 -13.66
N SER A 136 -1.43 19.15 -14.86
CA SER A 136 -2.16 20.28 -15.43
C SER A 136 -3.54 20.45 -14.77
N GLU A 137 -4.19 21.60 -14.96
CA GLU A 137 -5.57 21.81 -14.45
C GLU A 137 -6.57 20.80 -15.03
N LYS A 138 -6.41 20.45 -16.31
CA LYS A 138 -7.23 19.43 -16.95
C LYS A 138 -7.04 18.08 -16.29
N GLU A 139 -5.79 17.66 -16.10
CA GLU A 139 -5.47 16.40 -15.40
C GLU A 139 -5.97 16.40 -13.97
N LEU A 140 -5.89 17.53 -13.25
CA LEU A 140 -6.41 17.67 -11.90
C LEU A 140 -7.91 17.39 -11.82
N SER A 141 -8.67 17.87 -12.82
CA SER A 141 -10.10 17.55 -12.95
C SER A 141 -10.33 16.07 -13.26
N GLU A 142 -9.59 15.51 -14.22
CA GLU A 142 -9.68 14.09 -14.58
C GLU A 142 -9.32 13.16 -13.42
N ILE A 143 -8.32 13.53 -12.61
CA ILE A 143 -7.94 12.80 -11.38
C ILE A 143 -9.08 12.87 -10.37
N SER A 144 -9.65 14.04 -10.14
CA SER A 144 -10.75 14.23 -9.20
C SER A 144 -11.96 13.37 -9.55
N ASP A 145 -12.33 13.37 -10.83
CA ASP A 145 -13.44 12.56 -11.34
C ASP A 145 -13.11 11.06 -11.26
N GLY A 146 -11.91 10.67 -11.67
CA GLY A 146 -11.49 9.26 -11.67
C GLY A 146 -11.37 8.64 -10.28
N MET A 147 -10.97 9.42 -9.29
CA MET A 147 -10.87 9.01 -7.89
C MET A 147 -12.19 9.15 -7.13
N ASN A 148 -13.16 9.89 -7.67
CA ASN A 148 -14.35 10.35 -6.96
C ASN A 148 -14.01 11.10 -5.66
N VAL A 149 -12.93 11.87 -5.70
CA VAL A 149 -12.41 12.69 -4.60
C VAL A 149 -11.99 14.03 -5.17
N LYS A 150 -12.50 15.12 -4.60
CA LYS A 150 -12.08 16.44 -5.03
C LYS A 150 -10.64 16.70 -4.65
N MET A 151 -9.80 16.90 -5.67
CA MET A 151 -8.37 17.10 -5.51
C MET A 151 -8.02 18.58 -5.73
N HIS A 152 -7.15 19.10 -4.89
CA HIS A 152 -6.66 20.48 -4.92
C HIS A 152 -5.18 20.50 -5.28
N GLY A 153 -4.81 21.30 -6.27
CA GLY A 153 -3.43 21.37 -6.76
C GLY A 153 -2.51 22.12 -5.81
N VAL A 154 -1.30 21.61 -5.63
CA VAL A 154 -0.23 22.26 -4.87
C VAL A 154 0.85 22.72 -5.82
N TYR A 155 1.07 24.04 -5.86
CA TYR A 155 2.07 24.70 -6.68
C TYR A 155 3.37 24.83 -5.91
N GLN A 156 4.42 24.18 -6.38
CA GLN A 156 5.76 24.34 -5.86
C GLN A 156 6.61 25.13 -6.86
N PRO A 157 6.98 26.38 -6.56
CA PRO A 157 7.92 27.12 -7.39
C PRO A 157 9.27 26.41 -7.47
N ILE A 158 9.97 26.61 -8.57
CA ILE A 158 11.37 26.20 -8.68
C ILE A 158 12.18 26.92 -7.59
N ASN A 159 13.09 26.22 -6.95
CA ASN A 159 13.86 26.73 -5.80
C ASN A 159 12.97 27.15 -4.62
N PHE A 160 11.83 26.46 -4.42
CA PHE A 160 10.99 26.67 -3.25
C PHE A 160 11.81 26.47 -1.97
N ASN A 161 11.87 27.50 -1.14
CA ASN A 161 12.48 27.43 0.18
C ASN A 161 11.42 27.79 1.24
N GLY A 162 10.85 26.76 1.86
CA GLY A 162 9.85 26.90 2.93
C GLY A 162 10.46 26.97 4.33
N ARG A 163 11.78 27.10 4.47
CA ARG A 163 12.48 27.09 5.76
C ARG A 163 12.27 28.39 6.51
N PHE A 164 11.95 28.30 7.80
CA PHE A 164 11.79 29.46 8.69
C PHE A 164 12.49 29.27 10.05
N GLU A 165 13.64 28.55 10.05
CA GLU A 165 14.46 28.35 11.25
C GLU A 165 14.97 29.68 11.82
N ASP A 166 15.13 30.72 11.01
CA ASP A 166 15.49 32.07 11.42
C ASP A 166 14.38 32.79 12.23
N ARG A 167 13.17 32.22 12.26
CA ARG A 167 12.01 32.73 13.03
C ARG A 167 11.73 31.99 14.32
N ILE A 168 12.57 31.04 14.67
CA ILE A 168 12.45 30.28 15.93
C ILE A 168 13.69 30.46 16.81
N ASN A 169 13.56 30.12 18.09
CA ASN A 169 14.66 30.16 19.03
C ASN A 169 15.56 28.92 18.90
N PRO A 170 16.79 29.04 18.38
CA PRO A 170 17.69 27.91 18.18
C PRO A 170 18.19 27.29 19.49
N GLU A 171 18.10 28.02 20.63
CA GLU A 171 18.49 27.53 21.95
C GLU A 171 17.49 26.51 22.50
N ILE A 172 16.28 26.44 21.96
CA ILE A 172 15.25 25.50 22.42
C ILE A 172 15.44 24.16 21.73
N LYS A 173 15.74 23.16 22.51
CA LYS A 173 15.75 21.79 22.04
C LYS A 173 14.33 21.29 21.77
N LEU A 174 13.99 21.08 20.51
CA LEU A 174 12.62 20.75 20.09
C LEU A 174 12.24 19.30 20.44
N THR A 175 13.19 18.37 20.35
CA THR A 175 13.00 16.95 20.71
C THR A 175 14.21 16.43 21.46
N GLU A 176 14.04 15.41 22.29
CA GLU A 176 15.15 14.74 23.01
C GLU A 176 15.85 13.68 22.15
N THR A 177 15.29 13.38 20.97
CA THR A 177 15.79 12.37 20.02
C THR A 177 16.30 13.03 18.74
N ASP A 178 16.88 12.21 17.84
CA ASP A 178 17.27 12.65 16.49
C ASP A 178 16.07 12.87 15.57
N TYR A 179 14.85 12.48 15.98
CA TYR A 179 13.62 12.62 15.22
C TYR A 179 12.93 13.95 15.54
N ASN A 180 13.14 14.97 14.69
CA ASN A 180 12.50 16.26 14.89
C ASN A 180 11.11 16.32 14.25
N ILE A 181 10.05 16.19 15.06
CA ILE A 181 8.65 16.33 14.64
C ILE A 181 8.12 17.78 14.77
N TYR A 182 8.96 18.72 15.18
CA TYR A 182 8.67 20.16 15.20
C TYR A 182 9.51 20.88 14.14
N ASN A 183 9.52 20.34 12.91
CA ASN A 183 10.37 20.84 11.86
C ASN A 183 9.89 22.23 11.37
N PRO A 184 10.73 23.30 11.45
CA PRO A 184 10.37 24.64 11.03
C PRO A 184 10.47 24.80 9.51
N ILE A 185 9.67 24.04 8.78
CA ILE A 185 9.69 24.05 7.31
C ILE A 185 8.28 23.85 6.74
N PHE A 186 7.94 24.63 5.73
CA PHE A 186 6.87 24.32 4.79
C PHE A 186 7.43 23.39 3.71
N SER A 187 7.03 22.16 3.68
CA SER A 187 7.69 21.13 2.86
C SER A 187 7.26 21.15 1.39
N SER A 188 6.10 21.77 1.05
CA SER A 188 5.35 21.29 -0.11
C SER A 188 4.99 22.37 -1.14
N GLY A 189 5.07 23.64 -0.83
CA GLY A 189 4.68 24.71 -1.73
C GLY A 189 3.41 25.45 -1.30
N PHE A 190 2.70 26.00 -2.26
CA PHE A 190 1.52 26.83 -2.06
C PHE A 190 0.25 26.09 -2.52
N ALA A 191 -0.80 26.15 -1.71
CA ALA A 191 -2.14 25.74 -2.13
C ALA A 191 -3.16 26.81 -1.75
N THR A 192 -4.20 26.92 -2.56
CA THR A 192 -5.33 27.79 -2.25
C THR A 192 -6.08 27.29 -1.03
N ILE A 193 -6.60 28.21 -0.21
CA ILE A 193 -7.54 27.95 0.86
C ILE A 193 -8.68 28.94 0.79
N ASN A 194 -9.91 28.43 0.74
CA ASN A 194 -11.15 29.20 0.72
C ASN A 194 -12.26 28.41 1.42
N GLU A 195 -13.47 28.96 1.50
CA GLU A 195 -14.61 28.33 2.16
C GLU A 195 -14.99 26.97 1.55
N GLU A 196 -14.83 26.82 0.24
CA GLU A 196 -15.14 25.59 -0.46
C GLU A 196 -14.14 24.49 -0.07
N ILE A 197 -12.83 24.81 -0.09
CA ILE A 197 -11.76 23.88 0.28
C ILE A 197 -11.82 23.51 1.76
N LEU A 198 -12.14 24.47 2.65
CA LEU A 198 -12.39 24.18 4.06
C LEU A 198 -13.47 23.10 4.22
N LYS A 199 -14.55 23.23 3.47
CA LYS A 199 -15.67 22.29 3.50
C LYS A 199 -15.28 20.92 2.92
N ASP A 200 -14.63 20.90 1.76
CA ASP A 200 -14.23 19.69 1.06
C ASP A 200 -13.23 18.84 1.89
N MET A 201 -12.31 19.54 2.55
CA MET A 201 -11.30 18.89 3.39
C MET A 201 -11.78 18.64 4.82
N GLY A 202 -12.92 19.20 5.23
CA GLY A 202 -13.43 19.11 6.60
C GLY A 202 -12.63 19.95 7.59
N PHE A 203 -11.94 20.99 7.13
CA PHE A 203 -11.10 21.87 7.95
C PHE A 203 -11.92 22.92 8.69
N LYS A 204 -11.32 23.50 9.74
CA LYS A 204 -11.93 24.54 10.56
C LYS A 204 -10.94 25.69 10.82
N ILE A 205 -11.42 26.91 10.80
CA ILE A 205 -10.64 28.07 11.22
C ILE A 205 -10.60 28.08 12.75
N LEU A 206 -9.40 28.00 13.34
CA LEU A 206 -9.15 28.07 14.78
C LEU A 206 -9.01 29.53 15.27
N ALA A 207 -8.43 30.38 14.43
CA ALA A 207 -8.31 31.81 14.69
C ALA A 207 -8.14 32.58 13.38
N GLY A 208 -8.57 33.85 13.36
CA GLY A 208 -8.36 34.78 12.26
C GLY A 208 -9.35 34.64 11.11
N ASN A 209 -8.95 35.10 9.92
CA ASN A 209 -9.73 35.10 8.70
C ASN A 209 -8.88 34.55 7.53
N LEU A 210 -9.53 33.98 6.54
CA LEU A 210 -8.87 33.47 5.33
C LEU A 210 -8.01 34.55 4.66
N PRO A 211 -6.85 34.18 4.07
CA PRO A 211 -5.94 35.12 3.45
C PRO A 211 -6.53 35.77 2.19
N ASP A 212 -6.23 37.03 1.98
CA ASP A 212 -6.57 37.76 0.75
C ASP A 212 -5.58 37.39 -0.36
N GLY A 213 -6.08 36.85 -1.47
CA GLY A 213 -5.28 36.50 -2.62
C GLY A 213 -4.58 37.68 -3.33
N ASN A 214 -4.86 38.92 -2.91
CA ASN A 214 -4.20 40.13 -3.44
C ASN A 214 -3.01 40.61 -2.59
N LYS A 215 -2.79 39.99 -1.43
CA LYS A 215 -1.77 40.36 -0.47
C LYS A 215 -0.83 39.22 -0.16
N ASN A 216 0.33 39.51 0.40
CA ASN A 216 1.21 38.48 0.95
C ASN A 216 0.68 38.01 2.32
N GLU A 217 -0.48 37.41 2.29
CA GLU A 217 -1.17 36.85 3.45
C GLU A 217 -1.20 35.32 3.33
N ILE A 218 -1.05 34.64 4.45
CA ILE A 218 -1.11 33.17 4.52
C ILE A 218 -1.96 32.71 5.70
N ALA A 219 -2.58 31.58 5.53
CA ALA A 219 -3.02 30.76 6.64
C ALA A 219 -1.97 29.67 6.92
N VAL A 220 -1.84 29.29 8.17
CA VAL A 220 -0.97 28.21 8.61
C VAL A 220 -1.78 27.11 9.30
N SER A 221 -1.25 25.90 9.32
CA SER A 221 -1.87 24.78 9.99
C SER A 221 -1.71 24.86 11.52
N ASP A 222 -2.54 24.12 12.21
CA ASP A 222 -2.42 23.78 13.63
C ASP A 222 -1.04 23.12 13.94
N TYR A 223 -0.50 22.36 13.01
CA TYR A 223 0.87 21.82 13.11
C TYR A 223 1.93 22.92 13.16
N ILE A 224 1.90 23.89 12.26
CA ILE A 224 2.85 25.03 12.25
C ILE A 224 2.70 25.87 13.52
N PHE A 225 1.48 26.03 14.02
CA PHE A 225 1.26 26.67 15.32
C PHE A 225 1.98 25.91 16.46
N GLU A 226 1.87 24.57 16.53
CA GLU A 226 2.57 23.79 17.57
C GLU A 226 4.10 23.91 17.45
N VAL A 227 4.65 24.05 16.25
CA VAL A 227 6.08 24.35 16.04
C VAL A 227 6.44 25.68 16.74
N PHE A 228 5.74 26.79 16.46
CA PHE A 228 6.03 28.08 17.08
C PHE A 228 5.74 28.10 18.58
N LYS A 229 4.72 27.41 19.05
CA LYS A 229 4.41 27.27 20.48
C LYS A 229 5.55 26.56 21.22
N LYS A 230 6.17 25.55 20.62
CA LYS A 230 7.32 24.84 21.19
C LYS A 230 8.60 25.67 21.08
N ALA A 231 8.85 26.28 19.91
CA ALA A 231 10.12 26.89 19.56
C ALA A 231 10.21 28.38 19.89
N GLN A 232 9.12 29.06 20.27
CA GLN A 232 8.97 30.51 20.35
C GLN A 232 9.16 31.20 18.99
N TYR A 233 8.67 32.43 18.88
CA TYR A 233 8.70 33.20 17.64
C TYR A 233 9.68 34.38 17.73
N PHE A 234 10.46 34.59 16.65
CA PHE A 234 11.29 35.77 16.42
C PHE A 234 10.80 36.54 15.18
N ASP A 235 10.68 37.87 15.31
CA ASP A 235 10.17 38.70 14.22
C ASP A 235 11.23 39.05 13.14
N GLY A 236 12.46 38.58 13.29
CA GLY A 236 13.58 38.87 12.43
C GLY A 236 14.20 40.26 12.60
N LYS A 237 13.67 41.07 13.50
CA LYS A 237 14.04 42.52 13.58
C LYS A 237 14.33 43.00 14.99
N THR A 238 13.68 42.45 16.02
CA THR A 238 13.80 42.98 17.39
C THR A 238 14.98 42.32 18.11
N TYR A 239 15.95 43.14 18.52
CA TYR A 239 17.13 42.70 19.25
C TYR A 239 17.30 43.53 20.53
N THR A 240 17.79 42.91 21.60
CA THR A 240 18.36 43.60 22.75
C THR A 240 19.86 43.70 22.60
N THR A 241 20.46 44.84 23.00
CA THR A 241 21.93 45.01 22.95
C THR A 241 22.52 44.77 24.32
N ALA A 242 23.39 43.78 24.46
CA ALA A 242 24.15 43.49 25.67
C ALA A 242 25.21 44.58 25.93
N LYS A 243 25.79 44.61 27.14
CA LYS A 243 26.81 45.62 27.52
C LYS A 243 28.09 45.56 26.70
N ASP A 244 28.37 44.41 26.09
CA ASP A 244 29.50 44.15 25.19
C ASP A 244 29.21 44.53 23.72
N GLY A 245 28.00 45.04 23.44
CA GLY A 245 27.57 45.41 22.08
C GLY A 245 26.92 44.26 21.30
N THR A 246 26.84 43.03 21.84
CA THR A 246 26.21 41.88 21.21
C THR A 246 24.72 42.09 21.04
N LYS A 247 24.19 41.83 19.87
CA LYS A 247 22.76 41.88 19.57
C LYS A 247 22.13 40.51 19.82
N ASN A 248 21.25 40.40 20.81
CA ASN A 248 20.52 39.19 21.12
C ASN A 248 19.08 39.28 20.61
N PRO A 249 18.58 38.34 19.83
CA PRO A 249 17.20 38.33 19.34
C PRO A 249 16.20 38.22 20.51
N VAL A 250 15.05 38.90 20.33
CA VAL A 250 13.95 38.84 21.33
C VAL A 250 12.91 37.83 20.87
N TYR A 251 12.77 36.75 21.64
CA TYR A 251 11.82 35.70 21.33
C TYR A 251 10.50 35.92 22.07
N THR A 252 9.40 35.76 21.34
CA THR A 252 8.02 35.86 21.85
C THR A 252 7.43 34.48 22.05
N LYS A 253 6.84 34.21 23.22
CA LYS A 253 6.08 32.98 23.46
C LYS A 253 4.76 33.03 22.69
N ILE A 254 4.43 31.92 22.05
CA ILE A 254 3.16 31.69 21.38
C ILE A 254 2.37 30.70 22.27
N ASN A 255 1.25 31.12 22.83
CA ASN A 255 0.46 30.32 23.74
C ASN A 255 -0.95 30.01 23.19
N SER A 256 -1.46 30.87 22.32
CA SER A 256 -2.76 30.75 21.68
C SER A 256 -2.65 30.95 20.17
N TYR A 257 -3.61 30.43 19.43
CA TYR A 257 -3.69 30.62 17.98
C TYR A 257 -3.70 32.10 17.57
N TYR A 258 -4.30 32.95 18.42
CA TYR A 258 -4.38 34.40 18.19
C TYR A 258 -3.01 35.09 18.27
N ASP A 259 -2.05 34.53 19.02
CA ASP A 259 -0.71 35.11 19.16
C ASP A 259 0.09 35.03 17.86
N LEU A 260 -0.30 34.13 16.94
CA LEU A 260 0.35 33.98 15.65
C LEU A 260 -0.21 34.94 14.59
N LEU A 261 -1.43 35.45 14.80
CA LEU A 261 -2.05 36.37 13.84
C LEU A 261 -1.26 37.69 13.74
N GLY A 262 -1.05 38.16 12.50
CA GLY A 262 -0.26 39.33 12.20
C GLY A 262 1.26 39.16 12.31
N LYS A 263 1.74 37.99 12.71
CA LYS A 263 3.18 37.65 12.63
C LYS A 263 3.59 37.38 11.19
N THR A 264 4.88 37.60 10.87
CA THR A 264 5.41 37.37 9.53
C THR A 264 6.29 36.12 9.50
N ILE A 265 6.16 35.35 8.43
CA ILE A 265 6.98 34.16 8.16
C ILE A 265 7.57 34.28 6.75
N PRO A 266 8.89 34.09 6.57
CA PRO A 266 9.50 34.11 5.26
C PRO A 266 9.22 32.80 4.52
N VAL A 267 8.86 32.90 3.26
CA VAL A 267 8.77 31.76 2.32
C VAL A 267 9.47 32.16 1.03
N SER A 268 10.50 31.44 0.64
CA SER A 268 11.32 31.73 -0.54
C SER A 268 11.80 33.21 -0.59
N GLY A 269 12.19 33.73 0.57
CA GLY A 269 12.71 35.12 0.70
C GLY A 269 11.65 36.21 0.69
N THR A 270 10.37 35.89 0.63
CA THR A 270 9.26 36.84 0.73
C THR A 270 8.59 36.72 2.09
N GLU A 271 8.32 37.85 2.76
CA GLU A 271 7.60 37.90 4.04
C GLU A 271 6.09 37.79 3.80
N TYR A 272 5.47 36.85 4.51
CA TYR A 272 4.02 36.65 4.50
C TYR A 272 3.44 36.88 5.88
N THR A 273 2.31 37.57 5.93
CA THR A 273 1.58 37.81 7.20
C THR A 273 0.62 36.66 7.46
N VAL A 274 0.67 36.08 8.65
CA VAL A 274 -0.27 35.05 9.09
C VAL A 274 -1.61 35.71 9.42
N THR A 275 -2.68 35.33 8.72
CA THR A 275 -4.03 35.87 8.91
C THR A 275 -4.99 34.83 9.51
N ALA A 276 -4.69 33.53 9.39
CA ALA A 276 -5.49 32.47 9.97
C ALA A 276 -4.65 31.30 10.47
N VAL A 277 -5.17 30.60 11.45
CA VAL A 277 -4.72 29.25 11.83
C VAL A 277 -5.84 28.27 11.56
N ILE A 278 -5.53 27.20 10.84
CA ILE A 278 -6.47 26.21 10.33
C ILE A 278 -6.22 24.86 11.02
N ASP A 279 -7.28 24.24 11.55
CA ASP A 279 -7.28 22.83 11.95
C ASP A 279 -7.31 21.96 10.69
N THR A 280 -6.17 21.38 10.37
CA THR A 280 -6.00 20.49 9.23
C THR A 280 -6.24 19.02 9.57
N GLY A 281 -6.54 18.73 10.85
CA GLY A 281 -6.71 17.38 11.36
C GLY A 281 -5.43 16.58 11.43
N PHE A 282 -4.26 17.24 11.36
CA PHE A 282 -2.97 16.59 11.55
C PHE A 282 -2.74 16.26 13.02
N ASP A 283 -2.69 14.96 13.33
CA ASP A 283 -2.57 14.49 14.71
C ASP A 283 -1.11 14.32 15.13
N MET A 284 -0.52 15.35 15.74
CA MET A 284 0.84 15.28 16.29
C MET A 284 0.98 14.29 17.45
N SER A 285 -0.10 13.97 18.18
CA SER A 285 -0.04 13.04 19.31
C SER A 285 0.36 11.63 18.88
N ARG A 286 0.06 11.25 17.64
CA ARG A 286 0.47 9.99 17.02
C ARG A 286 1.99 9.82 17.01
N TYR A 287 2.73 10.91 16.90
CA TYR A 287 4.19 10.93 16.79
C TYR A 287 4.88 11.30 18.10
N ALA A 288 4.13 11.46 19.18
CA ALA A 288 4.67 11.88 20.49
C ALA A 288 5.79 10.96 21.01
N SER A 289 5.69 9.65 20.74
CA SER A 289 6.72 8.68 21.16
C SER A 289 8.09 8.93 20.54
N LEU A 290 8.16 9.67 19.43
CA LEU A 290 9.43 10.04 18.78
C LEU A 290 10.17 11.16 19.49
N THR A 291 9.51 11.93 20.35
CA THR A 291 10.11 13.07 21.05
C THR A 291 10.81 12.67 22.33
N GLU A 292 10.54 11.51 22.87
CA GLU A 292 11.05 11.04 24.16
C GLU A 292 12.28 10.15 23.98
N LYS A 293 13.31 10.42 24.77
CA LYS A 293 14.50 9.58 24.79
C LYS A 293 14.19 8.26 25.49
N LYS A 294 14.41 7.16 24.79
CA LYS A 294 14.22 5.80 25.33
C LYS A 294 15.59 5.21 25.71
N ASP A 295 15.71 4.77 26.94
CA ASP A 295 16.91 4.07 27.39
C ASP A 295 16.91 2.62 26.85
N HIS A 296 18.01 2.18 26.24
CA HIS A 296 18.24 0.81 25.77
C HIS A 296 17.25 0.27 24.73
N GLN A 297 17.07 1.01 23.61
CA GLN A 297 16.27 0.52 22.50
C GLN A 297 16.89 -0.69 21.80
N SER A 298 16.09 -1.72 21.58
CA SER A 298 16.38 -2.83 20.67
C SER A 298 16.45 -2.36 19.20
N LYS A 299 17.05 -3.17 18.32
CA LYS A 299 17.06 -2.86 16.87
C LYS A 299 15.65 -2.78 16.28
N ALA A 300 14.73 -3.59 16.78
CA ALA A 300 13.33 -3.58 16.33
C ALA A 300 12.61 -2.27 16.70
N GLU A 301 12.80 -1.79 17.94
CA GLU A 301 12.20 -0.51 18.38
C GLU A 301 12.76 0.68 17.60
N LYS A 302 14.07 0.68 17.27
CA LYS A 302 14.66 1.71 16.40
C LYS A 302 14.05 1.69 14.99
N LEU A 303 13.76 0.51 14.45
CA LEU A 303 13.11 0.38 13.16
C LEU A 303 11.66 0.90 13.20
N VAL A 304 10.92 0.60 14.27
CA VAL A 304 9.58 1.14 14.52
C VAL A 304 9.60 2.67 14.53
N ASP A 305 10.52 3.27 15.29
CA ASP A 305 10.64 4.73 15.37
C ASP A 305 11.03 5.34 14.01
N TYR A 306 11.93 4.70 13.26
CA TYR A 306 12.30 5.14 11.91
C TYR A 306 11.12 5.12 10.93
N VAL A 307 10.34 4.05 10.92
CA VAL A 307 9.13 3.93 10.06
C VAL A 307 8.07 4.95 10.46
N LEU A 308 7.84 5.14 11.76
CA LEU A 308 6.91 6.16 12.28
C LEU A 308 7.38 7.59 11.92
N TYR A 309 8.69 7.84 11.91
CA TYR A 309 9.23 9.12 11.49
C TYR A 309 9.06 9.34 9.97
N ASN A 310 9.24 8.32 9.15
CA ASN A 310 8.95 8.41 7.72
C ASN A 310 7.47 8.67 7.45
N GLU A 311 6.58 8.06 8.24
CA GLU A 311 5.15 8.38 8.18
C GLU A 311 4.89 9.85 8.52
N TYR A 312 5.49 10.35 9.60
CA TYR A 312 5.40 11.77 9.96
C TYR A 312 5.88 12.66 8.81
N CYS A 313 7.05 12.38 8.22
CA CYS A 313 7.58 13.16 7.09
C CYS A 313 6.63 13.18 5.89
N SER A 314 6.05 12.05 5.54
CA SER A 314 5.06 11.98 4.46
C SER A 314 3.78 12.73 4.82
N ALA A 315 3.24 12.49 6.02
CA ALA A 315 1.96 13.06 6.45
C ALA A 315 2.05 14.58 6.63
N SER A 316 3.17 15.11 7.14
CA SER A 316 3.38 16.55 7.26
C SER A 316 3.77 17.19 5.91
N GLY A 317 4.56 16.47 5.09
CA GLY A 317 5.12 16.99 3.84
C GLY A 317 4.11 17.05 2.69
N TYR A 318 3.19 16.09 2.60
CA TYR A 318 2.23 15.97 1.50
C TYR A 318 0.78 16.20 1.94
N SER A 319 0.56 17.09 2.89
CA SER A 319 -0.77 17.50 3.34
C SER A 319 -0.80 19.00 3.65
N TYR A 320 -1.97 19.53 3.92
CA TYR A 320 -2.14 20.91 4.34
C TYR A 320 -1.43 21.25 5.67
N ALA A 321 -0.94 20.27 6.40
CA ALA A 321 -0.10 20.51 7.58
C ALA A 321 1.19 21.25 7.22
N GLY A 322 1.85 20.88 6.11
CA GLY A 322 3.11 21.46 5.64
C GLY A 322 2.99 22.38 4.42
N ILE A 323 1.79 22.74 3.98
CA ILE A 323 1.53 23.61 2.84
C ILE A 323 1.38 25.07 3.29
N VAL A 324 1.87 26.00 2.49
CA VAL A 324 1.60 27.45 2.62
C VAL A 324 0.22 27.71 2.02
N MET A 325 -0.77 27.98 2.85
CA MET A 325 -2.14 28.23 2.41
C MET A 325 -2.34 29.71 2.05
N VAL A 326 -2.77 29.98 0.80
CA VAL A 326 -2.93 31.33 0.24
C VAL A 326 -4.37 31.55 -0.26
N GLY A 327 -4.77 32.80 -0.40
CA GLY A 327 -6.10 33.16 -0.91
C GLY A 327 -6.25 32.91 -2.42
N ASP A 328 -7.50 32.98 -2.89
CA ASP A 328 -7.84 32.77 -4.30
C ASP A 328 -7.09 33.68 -5.25
N GLY A 329 -6.55 33.14 -6.34
CA GLY A 329 -5.81 33.85 -7.37
C GLY A 329 -4.38 34.21 -6.99
N PHE A 330 -3.91 33.94 -5.77
CA PHE A 330 -2.54 34.23 -5.37
C PHE A 330 -1.51 33.39 -6.13
N ILE A 331 -1.80 32.11 -6.37
CA ILE A 331 -0.93 31.21 -7.14
C ILE A 331 -0.76 31.73 -8.57
N ASP A 332 -1.83 32.23 -9.20
CA ASP A 332 -1.76 32.80 -10.55
C ASP A 332 -0.82 34.01 -10.60
N LYS A 333 -0.81 34.83 -9.56
CA LYS A 333 0.14 35.96 -9.43
C LYS A 333 1.57 35.47 -9.21
N LEU A 334 1.79 34.42 -8.42
CA LEU A 334 3.10 33.83 -8.26
C LEU A 334 3.66 33.34 -9.60
N ILE A 335 2.83 32.70 -10.41
CA ILE A 335 3.18 32.20 -11.74
C ILE A 335 3.48 33.37 -12.67
N ALA A 336 2.67 34.43 -12.66
CA ALA A 336 2.83 35.59 -13.53
C ALA A 336 4.10 36.42 -13.22
N VAL A 337 4.54 36.46 -11.97
CA VAL A 337 5.72 37.29 -11.54
C VAL A 337 7.03 36.52 -11.63
N ARG A 338 7.03 35.19 -11.59
CA ARG A 338 8.26 34.39 -11.71
C ARG A 338 8.50 34.00 -13.16
N PRO A 339 9.79 34.01 -13.61
CA PRO A 339 10.10 33.43 -14.91
C PRO A 339 9.56 32.00 -14.94
N VAL A 340 8.79 31.71 -15.99
CA VAL A 340 8.26 30.36 -16.21
C VAL A 340 9.45 29.49 -16.59
N MET A 341 10.07 28.89 -15.59
CA MET A 341 11.11 27.89 -15.84
C MET A 341 10.46 26.55 -15.98
N ALA A 342 10.57 25.94 -17.14
CA ALA A 342 10.15 24.58 -17.35
C ALA A 342 11.19 23.62 -16.76
N PRO A 343 10.82 22.69 -15.90
CA PRO A 343 11.74 21.66 -15.44
C PRO A 343 12.12 20.75 -16.61
N ILE A 344 13.40 20.53 -16.78
CA ILE A 344 13.97 19.56 -17.70
C ILE A 344 14.42 18.35 -16.88
N THR A 345 13.98 17.17 -17.23
CA THR A 345 14.22 15.97 -16.42
C THR A 345 15.67 15.48 -16.46
N GLU A 346 16.37 15.67 -17.56
CA GLU A 346 17.80 15.40 -17.71
C GLU A 346 18.32 16.18 -18.91
N GLY A 347 19.16 17.19 -18.68
CA GLY A 347 19.84 17.91 -19.76
C GLY A 347 21.35 17.77 -19.61
N TYR A 348 22.04 17.37 -20.66
CA TYR A 348 23.49 17.34 -20.71
C TYR A 348 23.96 18.34 -21.75
N LEU A 349 24.81 19.27 -21.33
CA LEU A 349 25.57 20.08 -22.25
C LEU A 349 26.89 19.38 -22.56
N SER A 350 27.18 19.13 -23.81
CA SER A 350 28.49 18.70 -24.28
C SER A 350 29.16 19.85 -25.03
N PHE A 351 30.35 20.17 -24.61
CA PHE A 351 31.12 21.25 -25.19
C PHE A 351 32.48 20.70 -25.64
N ASN A 352 32.83 20.81 -26.93
CA ASN A 352 34.05 20.24 -27.52
C ASN A 352 34.25 18.73 -27.25
N GLY A 353 33.17 17.95 -27.13
CA GLY A 353 33.23 16.52 -26.85
C GLY A 353 33.37 16.17 -25.37
N ASP A 354 33.58 17.13 -24.48
CA ASP A 354 33.55 16.91 -23.04
C ASP A 354 32.10 16.94 -22.54
N LYS A 355 31.69 15.94 -21.79
CA LYS A 355 30.39 15.95 -21.12
C LYS A 355 30.46 16.91 -19.91
N PHE A 356 29.61 17.90 -19.90
CA PHE A 356 29.32 18.70 -18.72
C PHE A 356 28.00 18.22 -18.11
N SER A 357 27.95 18.02 -16.81
CA SER A 357 26.69 17.90 -16.15
C SER A 357 26.13 19.29 -15.95
N ALA A 358 25.31 19.66 -16.89
CA ALA A 358 24.25 20.51 -16.50
C ALA A 358 23.18 19.60 -15.92
N ASN A 359 23.02 19.58 -14.62
CA ASN A 359 21.69 19.36 -14.08
C ASN A 359 20.88 20.58 -14.52
N SER A 360 20.61 20.68 -15.82
CA SER A 360 19.79 21.75 -16.37
C SER A 360 18.35 21.41 -16.10
N ASP A 361 18.00 21.48 -14.80
CA ASP A 361 16.64 21.20 -14.35
C ASP A 361 15.67 22.31 -14.79
N ASN A 362 16.20 23.38 -15.43
CA ASN A 362 15.43 24.58 -15.71
C ASN A 362 15.67 25.14 -17.10
N LEU A 363 14.59 25.44 -17.82
CA LEU A 363 14.56 26.15 -19.07
C LEU A 363 13.88 27.53 -18.87
N ALA A 364 14.44 28.60 -19.44
CA ALA A 364 13.87 29.94 -19.34
C ALA A 364 13.94 30.67 -20.69
N ARG A 365 13.13 31.71 -20.86
CA ARG A 365 13.24 32.67 -21.98
C ARG A 365 14.07 33.86 -21.58
N LEU A 366 14.66 34.52 -22.55
CA LEU A 366 15.43 35.76 -22.30
C LEU A 366 14.53 36.85 -21.70
N SER A 367 13.28 36.93 -22.11
CA SER A 367 12.29 37.89 -21.57
C SER A 367 11.99 37.68 -20.07
N ASP A 368 12.16 36.47 -19.58
CA ASP A 368 11.81 36.10 -18.19
C ASP A 368 12.94 36.39 -17.21
N ILE A 369 14.16 36.60 -17.69
CA ILE A 369 15.38 36.82 -16.89
C ILE A 369 15.91 38.24 -16.95
N THR A 370 15.06 39.23 -17.14
CA THR A 370 15.43 40.64 -17.34
C THR A 370 16.23 41.24 -16.19
N ASN A 371 16.21 40.69 -15.00
CA ASN A 371 16.94 41.17 -13.81
C ASN A 371 18.30 40.49 -13.64
N GLU A 372 18.65 39.53 -14.50
CA GLU A 372 19.90 38.79 -14.39
C GLU A 372 21.02 39.53 -15.17
N LYS A 373 22.22 39.53 -14.60
CA LYS A 373 23.41 40.07 -15.29
C LYS A 373 23.98 38.99 -16.20
N ILE A 374 23.85 39.22 -17.51
CA ILE A 374 24.38 38.32 -18.52
C ILE A 374 25.76 38.78 -18.98
N ILE A 375 26.74 37.91 -18.97
CA ILE A 375 28.07 38.12 -19.54
C ILE A 375 28.02 37.62 -20.99
N TRP A 376 27.94 38.56 -21.92
CA TRP A 376 27.80 38.25 -23.34
C TRP A 376 29.14 37.88 -23.99
N VAL A 377 29.15 36.87 -24.84
CA VAL A 377 30.36 36.38 -25.54
C VAL A 377 30.73 37.28 -26.75
N ASP A 378 29.74 37.61 -27.59
CA ASP A 378 29.94 38.36 -28.85
C ASP A 378 29.07 39.62 -28.94
N GLY A 379 28.68 40.19 -27.81
CA GLY A 379 27.83 41.38 -27.73
C GLY A 379 26.41 41.11 -27.27
N GLU A 380 25.80 42.14 -26.68
CA GLU A 380 24.46 42.08 -26.09
C GLU A 380 23.39 41.81 -27.16
N ARG A 381 22.39 40.98 -26.81
CA ARG A 381 21.26 40.63 -27.67
C ARG A 381 19.95 40.96 -27.01
N LYS A 382 18.98 41.41 -27.80
CA LYS A 382 17.62 41.63 -27.36
C LYS A 382 16.73 40.35 -27.47
N THR A 383 17.09 39.47 -28.39
CA THR A 383 16.43 38.19 -28.62
C THR A 383 17.48 37.16 -28.94
N LEU A 384 17.22 35.91 -28.62
CA LEU A 384 18.08 34.77 -28.98
C LEU A 384 17.65 34.21 -30.34
N GLY A 385 18.62 33.84 -31.17
CA GLY A 385 18.39 33.06 -32.38
C GLY A 385 17.99 31.63 -32.05
N GLU A 386 17.41 30.91 -33.01
CA GLU A 386 16.88 29.54 -32.82
C GLU A 386 17.91 28.55 -32.24
N LYS A 387 19.18 28.74 -32.51
CA LYS A 387 20.28 27.90 -31.99
C LYS A 387 21.23 28.65 -31.07
N GLU A 388 20.76 29.69 -30.41
CA GLU A 388 21.52 30.42 -29.41
C GLU A 388 20.96 30.17 -28.03
N ILE A 389 21.85 29.94 -27.06
CA ILE A 389 21.50 29.71 -25.66
C ILE A 389 22.38 30.53 -24.73
N ILE A 390 21.83 30.88 -23.56
CA ILE A 390 22.56 31.38 -22.42
C ILE A 390 22.50 30.29 -21.34
N VAL A 391 23.58 30.10 -20.60
CA VAL A 391 23.64 29.09 -19.54
C VAL A 391 24.07 29.74 -18.24
N THR A 392 23.66 29.16 -17.12
CA THR A 392 24.23 29.50 -15.82
C THR A 392 25.66 28.92 -15.70
N ALA A 393 26.54 29.56 -14.95
CA ALA A 393 27.94 29.14 -14.85
C ALA A 393 28.11 27.75 -14.23
N ASP A 394 27.27 27.37 -13.31
CA ASP A 394 27.21 26.00 -12.73
C ASP A 394 26.92 24.92 -13.78
N ALA A 395 26.20 25.26 -14.85
CA ALA A 395 25.96 24.35 -15.97
C ALA A 395 27.24 24.08 -16.82
N LEU A 396 28.30 24.81 -16.62
CA LEU A 396 29.61 24.60 -17.26
C LEU A 396 30.58 23.79 -16.38
N GLN A 397 30.10 23.22 -15.25
CA GLN A 397 30.91 22.37 -14.40
C GLN A 397 31.04 20.97 -15.01
N LYS A 398 32.24 20.39 -14.96
CA LYS A 398 32.54 19.07 -15.51
C LYS A 398 31.98 17.97 -14.58
N THR A 399 31.22 17.01 -15.13
CA THR A 399 30.91 15.80 -14.37
C THR A 399 32.14 14.89 -14.33
N GLY A 400 32.50 14.43 -13.16
CA GLY A 400 33.37 13.28 -13.01
C GLY A 400 32.72 12.03 -13.62
N GLU A 401 33.56 11.16 -14.21
CA GLU A 401 33.16 9.82 -14.64
C GLU A 401 32.46 9.05 -13.49
N GLU A 402 31.59 8.12 -13.83
CA GLU A 402 30.64 7.37 -13.00
C GLU A 402 31.19 6.65 -11.75
N ASP A 403 32.41 6.89 -11.32
CA ASP A 403 32.98 6.22 -10.15
C ASP A 403 33.50 7.20 -9.11
N SER A 404 32.81 7.20 -7.97
CA SER A 404 33.24 7.79 -6.69
C SER A 404 32.83 9.24 -6.37
N SER A 405 32.11 9.31 -5.33
CA SER A 405 32.08 10.22 -4.16
C SER A 405 33.06 11.41 -4.06
N ALA A 406 33.56 11.99 -5.14
CA ALA A 406 34.39 13.18 -5.04
C ALA A 406 34.57 13.90 -6.37
N ASN A 407 34.29 15.18 -6.34
CA ASN A 407 34.76 16.24 -7.20
C ASN A 407 34.12 16.40 -8.57
N THR A 408 33.16 17.31 -8.57
CA THR A 408 32.84 18.15 -9.68
C THR A 408 34.11 18.88 -10.17
N GLY A 409 34.76 18.36 -11.19
CA GLY A 409 35.83 19.10 -11.87
C GLY A 409 35.22 20.29 -12.60
N VAL A 410 35.78 21.46 -12.43
CA VAL A 410 35.38 22.67 -13.16
C VAL A 410 35.94 22.59 -14.59
N ALA A 411 35.19 23.06 -15.60
CA ALA A 411 35.68 23.12 -16.98
C ALA A 411 37.05 23.79 -17.04
N GLU A 412 37.96 23.31 -17.90
CA GLU A 412 39.30 23.85 -18.01
C GLU A 412 39.28 25.37 -18.23
N GLY A 413 39.79 26.14 -17.26
CA GLY A 413 39.79 27.63 -17.26
C GLY A 413 38.74 28.26 -16.34
N ILE A 414 37.90 27.45 -15.65
CA ILE A 414 37.02 27.92 -14.57
C ILE A 414 37.73 27.57 -13.25
N SER A 415 37.97 28.57 -12.42
CA SER A 415 38.63 28.37 -11.12
C SER A 415 37.65 27.76 -10.10
N GLU A 416 38.13 26.82 -9.29
CA GLU A 416 37.41 26.34 -8.09
C GLU A 416 37.34 27.42 -6.98
N ASP A 417 38.14 28.49 -7.11
CA ASP A 417 38.11 29.59 -6.18
C ASP A 417 36.89 30.50 -6.47
N GLU A 418 35.92 30.45 -5.57
CA GLU A 418 34.70 31.30 -5.60
C GLU A 418 35.00 32.82 -5.70
N ASN A 419 36.24 33.24 -5.48
CA ASN A 419 36.67 34.63 -5.55
C ASN A 419 37.40 34.98 -6.86
N ALA A 420 37.68 33.98 -7.72
CA ALA A 420 38.35 34.23 -8.99
C ALA A 420 37.33 34.64 -10.06
N ALA A 421 37.46 35.85 -10.58
CA ALA A 421 36.67 36.31 -11.71
C ALA A 421 37.03 35.51 -12.98
N VAL A 422 36.07 34.77 -13.51
CA VAL A 422 36.23 34.04 -14.77
C VAL A 422 35.80 34.88 -15.95
N ASP A 423 36.71 35.04 -16.94
CA ASP A 423 36.37 35.70 -18.19
C ASP A 423 35.68 34.71 -19.16
N TYR A 424 34.38 34.48 -18.92
CA TYR A 424 33.56 33.55 -19.73
C TYR A 424 33.53 33.96 -21.20
N ALA A 425 33.56 35.25 -21.52
CA ALA A 425 33.56 35.71 -22.90
C ALA A 425 34.83 35.26 -23.62
N LYS A 426 36.01 35.39 -23.00
CA LYS A 426 37.29 34.93 -23.53
C LYS A 426 37.36 33.42 -23.61
N LEU A 427 36.88 32.72 -22.59
CA LEU A 427 36.82 31.25 -22.52
C LEU A 427 36.02 30.66 -23.69
N LEU A 428 34.82 31.15 -23.93
CA LEU A 428 33.89 30.64 -24.94
C LEU A 428 34.26 31.10 -26.37
N LYS A 429 34.89 32.26 -26.50
CA LYS A 429 35.32 32.79 -27.81
C LYS A 429 36.49 32.05 -28.43
N ASN A 430 37.39 31.51 -27.60
CA ASN A 430 38.59 30.79 -28.04
C ASN A 430 38.36 29.31 -28.32
N LYS A 431 37.17 28.77 -28.02
CA LYS A 431 36.81 27.39 -28.25
C LYS A 431 35.77 27.27 -29.36
N ASN A 432 35.79 26.18 -30.09
CA ASN A 432 34.73 25.89 -31.06
C ASN A 432 33.42 25.67 -30.27
N ASN A 433 32.67 26.78 -30.16
CA ASN A 433 31.52 26.90 -29.25
C ASN A 433 30.27 26.30 -29.90
N THR A 434 30.34 25.02 -30.22
CA THR A 434 29.15 24.24 -30.59
C THR A 434 28.85 23.22 -29.51
N THR A 435 27.68 23.35 -28.93
CA THR A 435 27.20 22.46 -27.88
C THR A 435 26.22 21.47 -28.44
N MET A 436 26.30 20.26 -27.97
CA MET A 436 25.21 19.28 -28.08
C MET A 436 24.44 19.32 -26.78
N TRP A 437 23.16 19.66 -26.86
CA TRP A 437 22.26 19.62 -25.74
C TRP A 437 21.32 18.44 -25.88
N LYS A 438 21.36 17.52 -24.91
CA LYS A 438 20.45 16.41 -24.83
C LYS A 438 19.32 16.77 -23.88
N TYR A 439 18.13 16.65 -24.37
CA TYR A 439 16.91 16.91 -23.63
C TYR A 439 16.00 15.72 -23.68
N LYS A 440 15.44 15.35 -22.56
CA LYS A 440 14.46 14.27 -22.46
C LYS A 440 13.15 14.88 -22.04
N HIS A 441 12.21 15.00 -22.97
CA HIS A 441 10.87 15.45 -22.65
C HIS A 441 10.12 14.34 -21.92
N SER A 442 9.59 14.69 -20.75
CA SER A 442 8.91 13.73 -19.89
C SER A 442 7.56 13.25 -20.43
N ASP A 443 6.96 13.93 -21.41
CA ASP A 443 5.54 13.80 -21.68
C ASP A 443 5.11 12.98 -22.88
N THR A 444 5.96 12.74 -23.87
CA THR A 444 5.47 12.10 -25.10
C THR A 444 6.21 10.86 -25.58
N ASN A 445 7.50 10.73 -25.38
CA ASN A 445 8.25 9.52 -25.79
C ASN A 445 9.56 9.40 -25.02
N ASN A 446 10.01 8.16 -24.80
CA ASN A 446 11.33 7.84 -24.24
C ASN A 446 12.52 8.24 -25.14
N ASP A 447 12.27 9.01 -26.19
CA ASP A 447 13.29 9.40 -27.13
C ASP A 447 14.06 10.61 -26.60
N GLU A 448 15.36 10.42 -26.36
CA GLU A 448 16.28 11.51 -26.11
C GLU A 448 16.27 12.42 -27.35
N GLN A 449 15.82 13.66 -27.18
CA GLN A 449 15.97 14.66 -28.22
C GLN A 449 17.38 15.27 -28.13
N ASN A 450 18.13 15.16 -29.20
CA ASN A 450 19.46 15.75 -29.31
C ASN A 450 19.33 17.08 -30.05
N PHE A 451 19.72 18.16 -29.39
CA PHE A 451 19.79 19.49 -29.98
C PHE A 451 21.25 19.81 -30.31
N ASP A 452 21.67 19.49 -31.52
CA ASP A 452 23.03 19.73 -31.98
C ASP A 452 23.22 21.14 -32.55
N GLY A 453 24.42 21.70 -32.35
CA GLY A 453 24.86 22.95 -32.96
C GLY A 453 24.34 24.21 -32.25
N TYR A 454 23.95 24.11 -30.99
CA TYR A 454 23.62 25.29 -30.19
C TYR A 454 24.86 26.02 -29.75
N LYS A 455 24.84 27.38 -29.88
CA LYS A 455 25.93 28.23 -29.51
C LYS A 455 25.63 28.91 -28.18
N ILE A 456 26.55 28.84 -27.22
CA ILE A 456 26.46 29.61 -25.99
C ILE A 456 26.85 31.05 -26.29
N VAL A 457 25.91 31.96 -26.20
CA VAL A 457 26.13 33.41 -26.51
C VAL A 457 26.22 34.27 -25.26
N GLY A 458 25.91 33.70 -24.09
CA GLY A 458 26.00 34.39 -22.81
C GLY A 458 26.09 33.42 -21.64
N VAL A 459 26.60 33.91 -20.53
CA VAL A 459 26.67 33.19 -19.26
C VAL A 459 26.11 34.05 -18.15
N ILE A 460 25.29 33.44 -17.29
CA ILE A 460 24.83 34.04 -16.05
C ILE A 460 25.73 33.49 -14.94
N ASP A 461 26.55 34.34 -14.34
CA ASP A 461 27.46 33.93 -13.30
C ASP A 461 26.68 33.78 -11.97
N ASN A 462 26.44 32.54 -11.58
CA ASN A 462 25.76 32.15 -10.34
C ASN A 462 26.70 31.52 -9.30
N ILE A 463 28.00 31.45 -9.61
CA ILE A 463 29.03 30.82 -8.76
C ILE A 463 29.77 31.86 -7.94
N THR A 464 30.15 33.00 -8.55
CA THR A 464 30.96 34.01 -7.89
C THR A 464 30.17 34.73 -6.80
N LYS A 465 30.77 34.96 -5.63
CA LYS A 465 30.11 35.56 -4.45
C LYS A 465 29.49 36.95 -4.71
N ASP A 466 30.03 37.72 -5.63
CA ASP A 466 29.52 39.04 -5.99
C ASP A 466 28.31 39.00 -6.93
N ASN A 467 28.06 37.88 -7.57
CA ASN A 467 26.95 37.65 -8.49
C ASN A 467 25.84 36.84 -7.80
N LYS A 468 24.82 37.54 -7.34
CA LYS A 468 23.70 36.95 -6.59
C LYS A 468 22.58 36.40 -7.49
N SER A 469 22.91 35.81 -8.63
CA SER A 469 21.87 35.12 -9.40
C SER A 469 21.27 34.00 -8.58
N LYS A 470 19.94 33.91 -8.57
CA LYS A 470 19.19 32.82 -7.93
C LYS A 470 18.90 31.67 -8.91
N LEU A 471 19.33 31.86 -10.17
CA LEU A 471 19.18 30.83 -11.19
C LEU A 471 20.28 29.79 -10.99
N THR A 472 19.90 28.54 -10.96
CA THR A 472 20.81 27.39 -10.89
C THR A 472 20.49 26.41 -12.01
N SER A 473 21.50 25.83 -12.61
CA SER A 473 21.36 24.78 -13.64
C SER A 473 20.32 25.14 -14.72
N THR A 474 20.38 26.41 -15.20
CA THR A 474 19.35 26.95 -16.10
C THR A 474 19.94 27.18 -17.51
N VAL A 475 19.19 26.74 -18.52
CA VAL A 475 19.41 27.07 -19.93
C VAL A 475 18.35 28.08 -20.37
N VAL A 476 18.80 29.19 -20.93
CA VAL A 476 17.93 30.22 -21.52
C VAL A 476 17.95 30.03 -23.02
N CYS A 477 16.81 29.88 -23.64
CA CYS A 477 16.68 29.60 -25.07
C CYS A 477 15.76 30.61 -25.79
N ALA A 478 15.65 30.48 -27.10
CA ALA A 478 14.74 31.28 -27.90
C ALA A 478 13.28 31.02 -27.53
N ASP A 479 12.42 32.03 -27.64
CA ASP A 479 11.00 31.95 -27.29
C ASP A 479 10.24 30.87 -28.08
N SER A 480 10.64 30.64 -29.36
CA SER A 480 10.07 29.56 -30.18
C SER A 480 10.35 28.17 -29.60
N LEU A 481 11.62 27.92 -29.25
CA LEU A 481 12.01 26.64 -28.64
C LEU A 481 11.37 26.45 -27.25
N TYR A 482 11.34 27.51 -26.46
CA TYR A 482 10.69 27.49 -25.16
C TYR A 482 9.19 27.15 -25.28
N GLY A 483 8.48 27.79 -26.23
CA GLY A 483 7.09 27.51 -26.52
C GLY A 483 6.85 26.05 -26.92
N GLU A 484 7.68 25.53 -27.83
CA GLU A 484 7.61 24.13 -28.26
C GLU A 484 7.82 23.15 -27.09
N MET A 485 8.75 23.44 -26.20
CA MET A 485 9.10 22.59 -25.06
C MET A 485 8.13 22.74 -23.87
N THR A 486 7.36 23.81 -23.81
CA THR A 486 6.45 24.11 -22.70
C THR A 486 4.98 24.12 -23.12
N GLU A 487 4.67 23.78 -24.37
CA GLU A 487 3.32 23.75 -24.89
C GLU A 487 2.41 22.90 -24.00
N GLY A 488 1.36 23.51 -23.41
CA GLY A 488 0.41 22.89 -22.50
C GLY A 488 0.70 23.05 -21.00
N ASN A 489 1.73 23.82 -20.61
CA ASN A 489 2.15 23.96 -19.21
C ASN A 489 1.74 25.27 -18.52
N ASP A 490 0.67 25.96 -18.95
CA ASP A 490 0.32 27.31 -18.46
C ASP A 490 0.00 27.35 -16.94
N LYS A 491 -0.59 26.30 -16.38
CA LYS A 491 -0.82 26.17 -14.94
C LYS A 491 -0.67 24.73 -14.52
N VAL A 492 0.41 24.44 -13.81
CA VAL A 492 0.78 23.09 -13.43
C VAL A 492 1.07 22.99 -11.94
N TYR A 493 0.68 21.87 -11.36
CA TYR A 493 0.86 21.55 -9.96
C TYR A 493 1.90 20.44 -9.77
N SER A 494 2.65 20.52 -8.69
CA SER A 494 3.65 19.49 -8.36
C SER A 494 2.98 18.19 -7.91
N TYR A 495 1.88 18.31 -7.19
CA TYR A 495 1.05 17.22 -6.75
C TYR A 495 -0.35 17.74 -6.41
N ALA A 496 -1.28 16.83 -6.11
CA ALA A 496 -2.62 17.18 -5.72
C ALA A 496 -2.97 16.56 -4.36
N VAL A 497 -3.76 17.26 -3.57
CA VAL A 497 -4.21 16.83 -2.22
C VAL A 497 -5.72 16.83 -2.15
N GLY A 498 -6.30 15.79 -1.55
CA GLY A 498 -7.73 15.67 -1.30
C GLY A 498 -8.03 15.05 0.07
N SER A 499 -9.30 15.02 0.42
CA SER A 499 -9.76 14.33 1.63
C SER A 499 -9.77 12.82 1.41
N MET A 500 -9.28 12.04 2.39
CA MET A 500 -9.35 10.58 2.32
C MET A 500 -10.82 10.14 2.53
N PRO A 501 -11.38 9.33 1.62
CA PRO A 501 -12.72 8.78 1.80
C PRO A 501 -12.81 7.91 3.06
N THR A 502 -14.00 7.87 3.68
CA THR A 502 -14.24 7.05 4.89
C THR A 502 -14.71 5.64 4.55
N GLU A 503 -15.40 5.47 3.42
CA GLU A 503 -15.93 4.19 2.98
C GLU A 503 -14.86 3.34 2.29
N LYS A 504 -14.74 2.09 2.71
CA LYS A 504 -13.72 1.16 2.17
C LYS A 504 -13.79 0.98 0.65
N SER A 505 -14.99 0.96 0.08
CA SER A 505 -15.20 0.85 -1.36
C SER A 505 -14.66 2.05 -2.12
N GLU A 506 -14.80 3.24 -1.57
CA GLU A 506 -14.29 4.48 -2.15
C GLU A 506 -12.77 4.55 -2.07
N VAL A 507 -12.18 4.21 -0.91
CA VAL A 507 -10.72 4.09 -0.77
C VAL A 507 -10.17 3.06 -1.75
N GLN A 508 -10.85 1.92 -1.95
CA GLN A 508 -10.42 0.91 -2.91
C GLN A 508 -10.48 1.43 -4.36
N SER A 509 -11.50 2.19 -4.72
CA SER A 509 -11.63 2.80 -6.05
C SER A 509 -10.52 3.82 -6.29
N LEU A 510 -10.24 4.68 -5.32
CA LEU A 510 -9.14 5.64 -5.35
C LEU A 510 -7.80 4.93 -5.55
N VAL A 511 -7.49 3.92 -4.72
CA VAL A 511 -6.24 3.17 -4.82
C VAL A 511 -6.15 2.45 -6.18
N SER A 512 -7.26 1.86 -6.67
CA SER A 512 -7.28 1.21 -7.98
C SER A 512 -6.98 2.17 -9.12
N TYR A 513 -7.46 3.40 -9.04
CA TYR A 513 -7.15 4.45 -10.01
C TYR A 513 -5.66 4.81 -10.00
N CYS A 514 -5.07 4.96 -8.81
CA CYS A 514 -3.65 5.30 -8.66
C CYS A 514 -2.71 4.20 -9.18
N TYR A 515 -3.12 2.93 -9.11
CA TYR A 515 -2.33 1.79 -9.60
C TYR A 515 -2.78 1.28 -10.98
N ASN A 516 -3.55 2.08 -11.73
CA ASN A 516 -3.82 1.76 -13.14
C ASN A 516 -2.58 2.08 -13.99
N GLU A 517 -2.04 1.07 -14.65
CA GLU A 517 -0.81 1.15 -15.46
C GLU A 517 -1.09 1.18 -16.98
N ASP A 518 -2.35 1.16 -17.39
CA ASP A 518 -2.73 0.95 -18.80
C ASP A 518 -2.23 2.06 -19.74
N THR A 519 -2.06 3.27 -19.23
CA THR A 519 -1.63 4.43 -20.01
C THR A 519 -0.12 4.72 -19.95
N GLY A 520 0.64 3.98 -19.12
CA GLY A 520 2.04 4.32 -18.82
C GLY A 520 2.22 5.57 -17.95
N VAL A 521 1.12 6.19 -17.53
CA VAL A 521 1.05 7.29 -16.55
C VAL A 521 0.23 6.81 -15.37
N ARG A 522 0.70 7.06 -14.15
CA ARG A 522 -0.06 6.84 -12.92
C ARG A 522 0.05 8.04 -12.00
N TYR A 523 -0.84 8.12 -11.04
CA TYR A 523 -0.82 9.14 -10.01
C TYR A 523 -0.48 8.46 -8.67
N ALA A 524 0.82 8.41 -8.36
CA ALA A 524 1.34 7.71 -7.19
C ALA A 524 0.91 8.40 -5.90
N ILE A 525 0.36 7.63 -4.96
CA ILE A 525 -0.01 8.14 -3.64
C ILE A 525 1.27 8.49 -2.87
N GLN A 526 1.35 9.73 -2.41
CA GLN A 526 2.49 10.25 -1.64
C GLN A 526 2.32 9.92 -0.15
N ASN A 527 2.57 8.67 0.21
CA ASN A 527 2.40 8.17 1.56
C ASN A 527 3.46 7.10 1.86
N SER A 528 4.04 7.11 3.07
CA SER A 528 5.06 6.13 3.45
C SER A 528 4.55 4.70 3.39
N VAL A 529 3.28 4.47 3.72
CA VAL A 529 2.66 3.14 3.68
C VAL A 529 2.63 2.57 2.26
N THR A 530 2.22 3.38 1.27
CA THR A 530 2.21 2.96 -0.13
C THR A 530 3.61 2.78 -0.68
N PHE A 531 4.54 3.65 -0.29
CA PHE A 531 5.94 3.53 -0.66
C PHE A 531 6.59 2.24 -0.13
N GLU A 532 6.34 1.89 1.13
CA GLU A 532 6.82 0.62 1.71
C GLU A 532 6.24 -0.59 0.97
N LEU A 533 4.94 -0.56 0.65
CA LEU A 533 4.27 -1.64 -0.09
C LEU A 533 4.77 -1.76 -1.53
N ASP A 534 5.01 -0.64 -2.20
CA ASP A 534 5.56 -0.62 -3.55
C ASP A 534 6.97 -1.24 -3.58
N SER A 535 7.80 -0.88 -2.59
CA SER A 535 9.17 -1.39 -2.46
C SER A 535 9.25 -2.92 -2.28
N VAL A 536 8.25 -3.53 -1.63
CA VAL A 536 8.22 -4.99 -1.38
C VAL A 536 7.23 -5.75 -2.28
N ASN A 537 6.51 -5.07 -3.16
CA ASN A 537 5.43 -5.64 -3.96
C ASN A 537 5.85 -6.87 -4.76
N ASP A 538 6.98 -6.83 -5.45
CA ASP A 538 7.46 -7.95 -6.29
C ASP A 538 7.89 -9.15 -5.45
N ILE A 539 8.45 -8.89 -4.27
CA ILE A 539 8.77 -9.93 -3.29
C ILE A 539 7.47 -10.58 -2.81
N LEU A 540 6.47 -9.79 -2.44
CA LEU A 540 5.18 -10.29 -1.96
C LEU A 540 4.43 -11.06 -3.06
N LYS A 541 4.46 -10.61 -4.32
CA LYS A 541 3.90 -11.34 -5.47
C LYS A 541 4.57 -12.69 -5.68
N THR A 542 5.90 -12.73 -5.58
CA THR A 542 6.66 -13.98 -5.73
C THR A 542 6.37 -14.93 -4.57
N LEU A 543 6.37 -14.43 -3.34
CA LEU A 543 6.04 -15.18 -2.14
C LEU A 543 4.61 -15.76 -2.20
N SER A 544 3.66 -14.97 -2.66
CA SER A 544 2.27 -15.38 -2.89
C SER A 544 2.17 -16.62 -3.79
N LYS A 545 2.91 -16.66 -4.90
CA LYS A 545 2.96 -17.83 -5.79
C LYS A 545 3.53 -19.06 -5.09
N VAL A 546 4.59 -18.89 -4.30
CA VAL A 546 5.20 -19.99 -3.52
C VAL A 546 4.21 -20.52 -2.49
N PHE A 547 3.56 -19.65 -1.73
CA PHE A 547 2.56 -20.04 -0.73
C PHE A 547 1.35 -20.73 -1.36
N PHE A 548 0.92 -20.34 -2.53
CA PHE A 548 -0.14 -21.04 -3.26
C PHE A 548 0.18 -22.52 -3.48
N TRP A 549 1.39 -22.85 -3.94
CA TRP A 549 1.83 -24.23 -4.16
C TRP A 549 2.00 -25.01 -2.85
N ILE A 550 2.53 -24.35 -1.82
CA ILE A 550 2.63 -24.91 -0.48
C ILE A 550 1.23 -25.25 0.07
N GLY A 551 0.25 -24.36 -0.14
CA GLY A 551 -1.14 -24.58 0.23
C GLY A 551 -1.74 -25.85 -0.40
N ILE A 552 -1.52 -26.05 -1.71
CA ILE A 552 -1.93 -27.29 -2.39
C ILE A 552 -1.29 -28.52 -1.72
N GLY A 553 -0.01 -28.46 -1.37
CA GLY A 553 0.69 -29.52 -0.65
C GLY A 553 0.01 -29.85 0.68
N PHE A 554 -0.38 -28.85 1.48
CA PHE A 554 -1.11 -29.08 2.74
C PHE A 554 -2.51 -29.63 2.53
N ALA A 555 -3.21 -29.22 1.47
CA ALA A 555 -4.52 -29.80 1.14
C ALA A 555 -4.40 -31.31 0.80
N VAL A 556 -3.38 -31.69 0.03
CA VAL A 556 -3.10 -33.10 -0.28
C VAL A 556 -2.71 -33.88 0.99
N PHE A 557 -1.88 -33.29 1.84
CA PHE A 557 -1.53 -33.92 3.12
C PHE A 557 -2.76 -34.14 4.01
N ALA A 558 -3.64 -33.15 4.12
CA ALA A 558 -4.91 -33.26 4.83
C ALA A 558 -5.79 -34.39 4.27
N ALA A 559 -5.84 -34.53 2.93
CA ALA A 559 -6.57 -35.62 2.27
C ALA A 559 -6.02 -36.99 2.63
N ILE A 560 -4.71 -37.18 2.65
CA ILE A 560 -4.05 -38.43 3.03
C ILE A 560 -4.33 -38.75 4.50
N MET A 561 -4.28 -37.79 5.40
CA MET A 561 -4.56 -37.98 6.83
C MET A 561 -6.02 -38.41 7.06
N LEU A 562 -6.96 -37.72 6.39
CA LEU A 562 -8.38 -38.10 6.45
C LEU A 562 -8.64 -39.49 5.83
N ALA A 563 -8.02 -39.79 4.69
CA ALA A 563 -8.15 -41.11 4.05
C ALA A 563 -7.66 -42.26 4.94
N ASN A 564 -6.53 -42.05 5.64
CA ASN A 564 -6.02 -43.01 6.60
C ASN A 564 -6.97 -43.21 7.79
N PHE A 565 -7.54 -42.15 8.34
CA PHE A 565 -8.53 -42.25 9.41
C PHE A 565 -9.78 -43.01 8.94
N ILE A 566 -10.34 -42.66 7.79
CA ILE A 566 -11.54 -43.30 7.23
C ILE A 566 -11.26 -44.75 6.89
N GLY A 567 -10.13 -45.05 6.25
CA GLY A 567 -9.71 -46.40 5.92
C GLY A 567 -9.64 -47.31 7.14
N THR A 568 -9.10 -46.79 8.23
CA THR A 568 -9.07 -47.54 9.51
C THR A 568 -10.43 -47.62 10.20
N SER A 569 -11.26 -46.57 10.16
CA SER A 569 -12.64 -46.60 10.67
C SER A 569 -13.45 -47.65 9.94
N ILE A 570 -13.33 -47.72 8.62
CA ILE A 570 -13.98 -48.74 7.78
C ILE A 570 -13.50 -50.15 8.13
N SER A 571 -12.18 -50.35 8.32
CA SER A 571 -11.63 -51.66 8.65
C SER A 571 -12.20 -52.23 9.94
N TYR A 572 -12.46 -51.39 10.93
CA TYR A 572 -13.09 -51.80 12.17
C TYR A 572 -14.60 -52.11 12.05
N LYS A 573 -15.30 -51.39 11.16
CA LYS A 573 -16.74 -51.57 10.91
C LYS A 573 -17.05 -52.58 9.79
N LYS A 574 -16.02 -53.29 9.29
CA LYS A 574 -16.14 -54.20 8.15
C LYS A 574 -17.24 -55.26 8.34
N GLN A 575 -17.35 -55.86 9.54
CA GLN A 575 -18.36 -56.82 9.86
C GLN A 575 -19.76 -56.20 9.92
N GLU A 576 -19.92 -55.05 10.56
CA GLU A 576 -21.19 -54.31 10.62
C GLU A 576 -21.70 -53.95 9.23
N ILE A 577 -20.78 -53.50 8.33
CA ILE A 577 -21.09 -53.21 6.92
C ILE A 577 -21.55 -54.50 6.20
N GLY A 578 -20.87 -55.64 6.47
CA GLY A 578 -21.25 -56.94 5.91
C GLY A 578 -22.66 -57.35 6.32
N ILE A 579 -23.01 -57.19 7.60
CA ILE A 579 -24.34 -57.47 8.15
C ILE A 579 -25.39 -56.55 7.52
N LEU A 580 -25.14 -55.23 7.48
CA LEU A 580 -26.05 -54.27 6.86
C LEU A 580 -26.32 -54.61 5.38
N ARG A 581 -25.30 -55.05 4.64
CA ARG A 581 -25.46 -55.45 3.24
C ARG A 581 -26.17 -56.80 3.10
N ALA A 582 -25.97 -57.72 4.04
CA ALA A 582 -26.68 -59.00 4.06
C ALA A 582 -28.18 -58.81 4.31
N ILE A 583 -28.60 -57.83 5.10
CA ILE A 583 -29.98 -57.42 5.38
C ILE A 583 -30.61 -56.64 4.21
N GLY A 584 -29.85 -56.29 3.13
CA GLY A 584 -30.38 -55.65 1.94
C GLY A 584 -29.98 -54.20 1.74
N SER A 585 -29.06 -53.66 2.54
CA SER A 585 -28.49 -52.32 2.35
C SER A 585 -27.69 -52.24 1.04
N ARG A 586 -27.89 -51.18 0.22
CA ARG A 586 -27.21 -50.98 -1.04
C ARG A 586 -25.81 -50.40 -0.79
N SER A 587 -24.88 -50.59 -1.75
CA SER A 587 -23.55 -49.99 -1.70
C SER A 587 -23.63 -48.47 -1.52
N ASN A 588 -24.63 -47.81 -2.14
CA ASN A 588 -24.83 -46.37 -2.02
C ASN A 588 -25.25 -45.93 -0.60
N ASP A 589 -25.91 -46.76 0.16
CA ASP A 589 -26.30 -46.46 1.54
C ASP A 589 -25.07 -46.51 2.46
N VAL A 590 -24.18 -47.46 2.20
CA VAL A 590 -22.87 -47.53 2.87
C VAL A 590 -22.04 -46.26 2.56
N PHE A 591 -21.99 -45.82 1.29
CA PHE A 591 -21.33 -44.56 0.90
C PHE A 591 -21.90 -43.38 1.67
N ARG A 592 -23.23 -43.26 1.81
CA ARG A 592 -23.87 -42.15 2.52
C ARG A 592 -23.48 -42.08 3.98
N ILE A 593 -23.38 -43.24 4.66
CA ILE A 593 -23.00 -43.30 6.08
C ILE A 593 -21.57 -42.81 6.28
N PHE A 594 -20.61 -43.35 5.50
CA PHE A 594 -19.21 -42.95 5.65
C PHE A 594 -18.91 -41.55 5.11
N PHE A 595 -19.64 -41.14 4.08
CA PHE A 595 -19.56 -39.75 3.60
C PHE A 595 -20.08 -38.78 4.67
N ALA A 596 -21.18 -39.12 5.37
CA ALA A 596 -21.67 -38.29 6.46
C ALA A 596 -20.68 -38.24 7.64
N GLU A 597 -20.00 -39.36 7.98
CA GLU A 597 -18.92 -39.41 8.98
C GLU A 597 -17.77 -38.47 8.59
N SER A 598 -17.31 -38.55 7.33
CA SER A 598 -16.22 -37.68 6.80
C SER A 598 -16.61 -36.22 6.74
N PHE A 599 -17.86 -35.96 6.36
CA PHE A 599 -18.40 -34.60 6.30
C PHE A 599 -18.44 -33.92 7.68
N ILE A 600 -18.85 -34.69 8.72
CA ILE A 600 -18.86 -34.18 10.10
C ILE A 600 -17.44 -33.80 10.53
N ILE A 601 -16.45 -34.67 10.27
CA ILE A 601 -15.04 -34.39 10.60
C ILE A 601 -14.54 -33.16 9.82
N ALA A 602 -14.86 -33.06 8.52
CA ALA A 602 -14.47 -31.92 7.68
C ALA A 602 -15.07 -30.60 8.18
N MET A 603 -16.35 -30.63 8.61
CA MET A 603 -17.00 -29.45 9.16
C MET A 603 -16.37 -28.99 10.50
N ILE A 604 -16.00 -29.94 11.36
CA ILE A 604 -15.29 -29.65 12.61
C ILE A 604 -13.92 -29.02 12.28
N ASN A 605 -13.17 -29.65 11.36
CA ASN A 605 -11.88 -29.15 10.92
C ASN A 605 -12.00 -27.78 10.28
N PHE A 606 -13.00 -27.56 9.41
CA PHE A 606 -13.26 -26.26 8.80
C PHE A 606 -13.47 -25.17 9.85
N VAL A 607 -14.34 -25.39 10.82
CA VAL A 607 -14.63 -24.37 11.85
C VAL A 607 -13.38 -24.07 12.69
N LEU A 608 -12.68 -25.10 13.16
CA LEU A 608 -11.47 -24.94 13.97
C LEU A 608 -10.36 -24.27 13.18
N SER A 609 -10.17 -24.67 11.92
CA SER A 609 -9.14 -24.07 11.06
C SER A 609 -9.47 -22.64 10.66
N ALA A 610 -10.75 -22.31 10.38
CA ALA A 610 -11.16 -20.95 10.07
C ALA A 610 -10.89 -19.99 11.24
N ILE A 611 -11.23 -20.42 12.46
CA ILE A 611 -10.91 -19.65 13.68
C ILE A 611 -9.38 -19.53 13.85
N GLY A 612 -8.65 -20.62 13.67
CA GLY A 612 -7.19 -20.63 13.79
C GLY A 612 -6.50 -19.71 12.79
N VAL A 613 -6.93 -19.72 11.52
CA VAL A 613 -6.38 -18.84 10.46
C VAL A 613 -6.73 -17.38 10.75
N PHE A 614 -7.95 -17.09 11.18
CA PHE A 614 -8.34 -15.73 11.56
C PHE A 614 -7.46 -15.18 12.69
N VAL A 615 -7.30 -15.94 13.78
CA VAL A 615 -6.45 -15.56 14.91
C VAL A 615 -4.98 -15.42 14.47
N ALA A 616 -4.47 -16.38 13.67
CA ALA A 616 -3.11 -16.31 13.15
C ALA A 616 -2.89 -15.05 12.27
N THR A 617 -3.88 -14.69 11.45
CA THR A 617 -3.84 -13.47 10.62
C THR A 617 -3.75 -12.22 11.48
N LEU A 618 -4.53 -12.14 12.58
CA LEU A 618 -4.45 -10.99 13.51
C LEU A 618 -3.09 -10.93 14.20
N ILE A 619 -2.55 -12.05 14.65
CA ILE A 619 -1.25 -12.13 15.34
C ILE A 619 -0.12 -11.71 14.37
N ILE A 620 -0.12 -12.21 13.14
CA ILE A 620 0.92 -11.92 12.14
C ILE A 620 0.88 -10.43 11.75
N ASN A 621 -0.31 -9.88 11.44
CA ASN A 621 -0.43 -8.45 11.15
C ASN A 621 -0.04 -7.59 12.37
N GLY A 622 -0.42 -7.98 13.58
CA GLY A 622 0.00 -7.32 14.81
C GLY A 622 1.53 -7.38 15.01
N PHE A 623 2.15 -8.52 14.72
CA PHE A 623 3.61 -8.66 14.76
C PHE A 623 4.30 -7.76 13.73
N ILE A 624 3.82 -7.71 12.48
CA ILE A 624 4.35 -6.84 11.43
C ILE A 624 4.30 -5.37 11.88
N ARG A 625 3.17 -4.93 12.46
CA ARG A 625 3.01 -3.55 12.93
C ARG A 625 3.84 -3.21 14.16
N ASN A 626 3.79 -4.06 15.18
CA ASN A 626 4.30 -3.71 16.52
C ASN A 626 5.77 -4.13 16.72
N VAL A 627 6.27 -5.11 15.97
CA VAL A 627 7.64 -5.64 16.13
C VAL A 627 8.51 -5.29 14.94
N ALA A 628 7.99 -5.41 13.70
CA ALA A 628 8.73 -5.00 12.52
C ALA A 628 8.55 -3.51 12.19
N GLY A 629 7.60 -2.82 12.85
CA GLY A 629 7.35 -1.39 12.69
C GLY A 629 6.77 -0.98 11.34
N VAL A 630 6.34 -1.95 10.54
CA VAL A 630 5.82 -1.71 9.20
C VAL A 630 4.31 -1.52 9.28
N LEU A 631 3.83 -0.33 8.91
CA LEU A 631 2.41 0.06 9.04
C LEU A 631 1.52 -0.53 7.94
N ILE A 632 1.80 -1.75 7.52
CA ILE A 632 1.06 -2.43 6.45
C ILE A 632 0.23 -3.60 6.98
N THR A 633 -0.93 -3.82 6.35
CA THR A 633 -1.80 -4.96 6.59
C THR A 633 -1.70 -5.95 5.42
N VAL A 634 -0.74 -6.87 5.51
CA VAL A 634 -0.42 -7.81 4.41
C VAL A 634 -1.48 -8.90 4.29
N LEU A 635 -1.94 -9.45 5.41
CA LEU A 635 -2.84 -10.59 5.43
C LEU A 635 -4.29 -10.16 5.61
N SER A 636 -5.17 -10.62 4.70
CA SER A 636 -6.60 -10.36 4.77
C SER A 636 -7.38 -11.68 4.69
N PHE A 637 -7.90 -12.14 5.84
CA PHE A 637 -8.77 -13.29 5.90
C PHE A 637 -10.23 -12.84 5.81
N GLY A 638 -10.86 -13.07 4.67
CA GLY A 638 -12.23 -12.62 4.37
C GLY A 638 -13.15 -13.74 3.89
N VAL A 639 -14.33 -13.37 3.40
CA VAL A 639 -15.38 -14.30 2.94
C VAL A 639 -14.87 -15.26 1.85
N ARG A 640 -14.03 -14.78 0.93
CA ARG A 640 -13.42 -15.61 -0.12
C ARG A 640 -12.63 -16.77 0.48
N GLN A 641 -11.77 -16.50 1.45
CA GLN A 641 -10.92 -17.50 2.12
C GLN A 641 -11.76 -18.50 2.90
N ILE A 642 -12.81 -18.02 3.58
CA ILE A 642 -13.77 -18.88 4.31
C ILE A 642 -14.46 -19.84 3.34
N LEU A 643 -14.99 -19.35 2.22
CA LEU A 643 -15.67 -20.17 1.21
C LEU A 643 -14.72 -21.18 0.55
N LEU A 644 -13.49 -20.76 0.25
CA LEU A 644 -12.48 -21.63 -0.33
C LEU A 644 -12.07 -22.74 0.66
N LEU A 645 -11.83 -22.40 1.92
CA LEU A 645 -11.51 -23.37 2.98
C LEU A 645 -12.64 -24.37 3.18
N LEU A 646 -13.90 -23.91 3.16
CA LEU A 646 -15.09 -24.77 3.22
C LEU A 646 -15.15 -25.72 2.01
N ALA A 647 -14.99 -25.18 0.81
CA ALA A 647 -15.04 -25.98 -0.43
C ALA A 647 -13.93 -27.04 -0.44
N VAL A 648 -12.68 -26.66 -0.09
CA VAL A 648 -11.56 -27.60 -0.03
C VAL A 648 -11.79 -28.65 1.06
N SER A 649 -12.29 -28.25 2.24
CA SER A 649 -12.61 -29.23 3.32
C SER A 649 -13.62 -30.28 2.87
N ILE A 650 -14.67 -29.89 2.17
CA ILE A 650 -15.67 -30.78 1.62
C ILE A 650 -15.08 -31.66 0.51
N LEU A 651 -14.32 -31.11 -0.42
CA LEU A 651 -13.66 -31.83 -1.51
C LEU A 651 -12.68 -32.89 -0.97
N VAL A 652 -11.87 -32.49 0.01
CA VAL A 652 -10.91 -33.40 0.68
C VAL A 652 -11.63 -34.51 1.40
N ALA A 653 -12.72 -34.24 2.12
CA ALA A 653 -13.54 -35.27 2.79
C ALA A 653 -14.13 -36.23 1.78
N PHE A 654 -14.64 -35.76 0.66
CA PHE A 654 -15.18 -36.59 -0.42
C PHE A 654 -14.08 -37.47 -1.02
N ALA A 655 -12.96 -36.91 -1.43
CA ALA A 655 -11.83 -37.63 -2.03
C ALA A 655 -11.26 -38.69 -1.07
N ALA A 656 -11.05 -38.29 0.18
CA ALA A 656 -10.52 -39.18 1.23
C ALA A 656 -11.42 -40.38 1.55
N SER A 657 -12.75 -40.19 1.50
CA SER A 657 -13.71 -41.26 1.77
C SER A 657 -13.98 -42.14 0.55
N PHE A 658 -13.88 -41.62 -0.66
CA PHE A 658 -14.28 -42.30 -1.88
C PHE A 658 -13.53 -43.64 -2.11
N LEU A 659 -12.20 -43.60 -2.11
CA LEU A 659 -11.37 -44.77 -2.38
C LEU A 659 -11.54 -45.89 -1.34
N PRO A 660 -11.42 -45.62 -0.02
CA PRO A 660 -11.60 -46.67 1.01
C PRO A 660 -13.00 -47.24 1.01
N VAL A 661 -14.04 -46.40 0.87
CA VAL A 661 -15.42 -46.84 0.87
C VAL A 661 -15.74 -47.67 -0.39
N LYS A 662 -15.27 -47.24 -1.59
CA LYS A 662 -15.44 -48.00 -2.82
C LYS A 662 -14.84 -49.40 -2.70
N LYS A 663 -13.64 -49.54 -2.12
CA LYS A 663 -12.97 -50.84 -1.93
C LYS A 663 -13.75 -51.81 -1.08
N ILE A 664 -14.49 -51.34 -0.07
CA ILE A 664 -15.31 -52.20 0.81
C ILE A 664 -16.71 -52.37 0.27
N ALA A 665 -17.33 -51.35 -0.27
CA ALA A 665 -18.67 -51.43 -0.84
C ALA A 665 -18.73 -52.37 -2.08
N SER A 666 -17.59 -52.61 -2.75
CA SER A 666 -17.51 -53.57 -3.86
C SER A 666 -17.29 -55.02 -3.43
N LYS A 667 -16.88 -55.32 -2.18
CA LYS A 667 -16.69 -56.68 -1.68
C LYS A 667 -18.05 -57.41 -1.50
N ARG A 668 -18.06 -58.74 -1.66
CA ARG A 668 -19.26 -59.56 -1.39
C ARG A 668 -19.59 -59.50 0.10
N PRO A 669 -20.89 -59.52 0.52
CA PRO A 669 -21.27 -59.48 1.93
C PRO A 669 -20.60 -60.55 2.77
N ILE A 670 -20.54 -61.80 2.24
CA ILE A 670 -19.94 -62.93 2.90
C ILE A 670 -18.42 -62.74 3.19
N ASP A 671 -17.69 -62.14 2.29
CA ASP A 671 -16.25 -61.87 2.44
C ASP A 671 -15.99 -60.77 3.49
N ALA A 672 -16.94 -59.81 3.61
CA ALA A 672 -16.89 -58.77 4.61
C ALA A 672 -17.17 -59.32 6.03
N ILE A 673 -18.07 -60.30 6.18
CA ILE A 673 -18.41 -60.94 7.46
C ILE A 673 -17.28 -61.87 7.92
N ARG A 674 -16.70 -62.68 6.99
CA ARG A 674 -15.64 -63.67 7.33
C ARG A 674 -14.26 -62.99 7.63
N GLY A 675 -14.15 -61.73 7.50
CA GLY A 675 -12.89 -61.00 7.82
C GLY A 675 -11.76 -61.16 6.82
N ARG A 676 -11.97 -61.84 5.68
CA ARG A 676 -10.99 -61.99 4.60
C ARG A 676 -10.98 -60.85 3.59
#